data_f7b347e6e2155bc39caf8e3e0f380947
#
_entry.id   f7b347e6e2155bc39caf8e3e0f380947
#
_cell.length_a   1.000
_cell.length_b   1.000
_cell.length_c   1.000
_cell.angle_alpha   90.00
_cell.angle_beta   90.00
_cell.angle_gamma   90.00
#
_symmetry.space_group_name_H-M   'P 1'
#
loop_
_entity.id
_entity.type
_entity.pdbx_description
1 polymer ?
#
loop_
_entity_poly.entity_id
_entity_poly.type
_entity_poly.pdbx_seq_one_letter_code
_entity_poly.pdbx_strand_id
1 'polypeptide(L)'
;MTSKKRLFFICFFLFFLANVKTIAQKNISLVDTIIKKTILFRTRNNPKNYEFIAYNKLIITANPNLIEGRIDSVFTTKHKKKMFSRIDSSDYIFKKIITKQHLYQTEKISKFQVKNNHQKEIILATKMAGFKEPIYEYFALQLQPFSVYDDEYSLVEKEYISPISNNGIKKYDYTFLETIFLEGRKIYKISFVPQKKSNVYQLEGVLFIDAKKFSLAKMQLKVSGLVQIKSNYDFQYDKQLDNWFPAKSNLSIKKGNSKVPIKILGETITFEGNDAKLYPKTKKYASDFLEIKSNTTYFEPKFNETPKIKQPDIAISISETAISKKEPLWYNYFNDSTDVRSSATYFSLDSLIQKRKYENKIKIGRKVLKGYYPIGFFDIDLRYVFRYNNYEGFRLGMGGITNEKLAKNYKLEGYYVYGTKDGFFKGYVANSFRVDNYSETWLGFSYKDDLSEIASTSFDIDKRTFKIYDPRPFNISTFYNHVTWRGFVETKIIPKTESIWQITQSSIVPKFDYLYNLNDNLYKNFKTTLVTISLQWNPFSKYMQTPTKTIEINKNYPKFTFQFSKTIPKLWSNDFDFGKVDFRFDYQKKFNSNHKLMFFVESGYAFGDIPITNIYNHSPNNLSKDKVIQRITFAGKDSFETMYYNEFFSNKYAFFQIEHQFPKFEISKKIKPVFSLVTKYGIGSLANADRHLNLTIKTLESGYVESGFELNQIYQGLGFVVFYRYGANQLLNFEDNIAIKLSVKIDLGF
;
A
#
# COMPACT_ATOMS: atom_id res chain seq x y z
N MET A 1 -34.92 22.12 -68.13
CA MET A 1 -34.39 21.75 -66.77
C MET A 1 -33.76 20.35 -66.82
N THR A 2 -32.65 20.13 -67.56
CA THR A 2 -32.33 18.70 -67.82
C THR A 2 -30.84 18.37 -67.97
N SER A 3 -29.99 19.26 -68.37
CA SER A 3 -28.61 18.87 -68.64
C SER A 3 -27.63 19.16 -67.48
N LYS A 4 -27.78 20.28 -66.81
CA LYS A 4 -26.87 20.70 -65.69
C LYS A 4 -27.04 19.87 -64.41
N LYS A 5 -28.24 19.34 -64.11
CA LYS A 5 -28.46 18.51 -62.94
C LYS A 5 -27.89 17.09 -63.09
N ARG A 6 -27.85 16.54 -64.31
CA ARG A 6 -27.21 15.22 -64.56
C ARG A 6 -25.70 15.29 -64.45
N LEU A 7 -25.08 16.41 -64.91
CA LEU A 7 -23.64 16.59 -64.77
C LEU A 7 -23.23 16.78 -63.34
N PHE A 8 -24.01 17.46 -62.48
CA PHE A 8 -23.75 17.64 -61.04
C PHE A 8 -23.83 16.29 -60.28
N PHE A 9 -24.80 15.44 -60.62
CA PHE A 9 -24.93 14.12 -60.02
C PHE A 9 -23.81 13.16 -60.45
N ILE A 10 -23.34 13.22 -61.66
CA ILE A 10 -22.20 12.42 -62.16
C ILE A 10 -20.90 12.88 -61.51
N CYS A 11 -20.66 14.20 -61.36
CA CYS A 11 -19.51 14.72 -60.67
C CYS A 11 -19.55 14.40 -59.13
N PHE A 12 -20.72 14.42 -58.53
CA PHE A 12 -20.90 14.08 -57.12
C PHE A 12 -20.67 12.57 -56.88
N PHE A 13 -21.08 11.72 -57.80
CA PHE A 13 -20.84 10.25 -57.74
C PHE A 13 -19.39 9.89 -58.05
N LEU A 14 -18.72 10.63 -58.94
CA LEU A 14 -17.28 10.48 -59.19
C LEU A 14 -16.43 10.98 -58.00
N PHE A 15 -16.89 12.02 -57.29
CA PHE A 15 -16.24 12.47 -56.06
C PHE A 15 -16.40 11.49 -54.90
N PHE A 16 -17.50 10.75 -54.86
CA PHE A 16 -17.71 9.65 -53.88
C PHE A 16 -16.90 8.40 -54.20
N LEU A 17 -16.69 8.09 -55.51
CA LEU A 17 -15.84 6.99 -55.92
C LEU A 17 -14.33 7.30 -55.79
N ALA A 18 -13.92 8.57 -55.83
CA ALA A 18 -12.54 8.98 -55.57
C ALA A 18 -12.14 8.91 -54.08
N ASN A 19 -13.11 8.76 -53.17
CA ASN A 19 -12.86 8.52 -51.76
C ASN A 19 -12.86 7.05 -51.34
N VAL A 20 -12.80 6.12 -52.27
CA VAL A 20 -12.38 4.76 -51.97
C VAL A 20 -10.91 4.86 -51.58
N LYS A 21 -10.66 4.93 -50.27
CA LYS A 21 -9.32 4.72 -49.71
C LYS A 21 -8.78 3.46 -50.37
N THR A 22 -7.84 3.61 -51.24
CA THR A 22 -6.93 2.52 -51.62
C THR A 22 -6.39 2.02 -50.30
N ILE A 23 -6.88 0.87 -49.85
CA ILE A 23 -6.23 0.07 -48.82
C ILE A 23 -4.89 -0.27 -49.43
N ALA A 24 -3.91 0.58 -49.22
CA ALA A 24 -2.53 0.28 -49.52
C ALA A 24 -2.26 -1.03 -48.82
N GLN A 25 -2.09 -2.09 -49.60
CA GLN A 25 -1.66 -3.39 -49.13
C GLN A 25 -0.28 -3.13 -48.50
N LYS A 26 -0.28 -2.90 -47.15
CA LYS A 26 0.92 -2.68 -46.38
C LYS A 26 1.71 -3.97 -46.59
N ASN A 27 2.79 -3.92 -47.33
CA ASN A 27 3.71 -5.04 -47.46
C ASN A 27 4.10 -5.43 -46.01
N ILE A 28 3.50 -6.53 -45.53
CA ILE A 28 3.74 -7.02 -44.18
C ILE A 28 5.21 -7.41 -44.15
N SER A 29 6.02 -6.66 -43.41
CA SER A 29 7.45 -6.96 -43.31
C SER A 29 7.64 -8.35 -42.69
N LEU A 30 8.74 -9.03 -43.03
CA LEU A 30 9.10 -10.30 -42.41
C LEU A 30 9.05 -10.19 -40.86
N VAL A 31 9.50 -9.07 -40.33
CA VAL A 31 9.53 -8.76 -38.92
C VAL A 31 8.12 -8.71 -38.34
N ASP A 32 7.18 -8.00 -38.99
CA ASP A 32 5.79 -7.93 -38.55
C ASP A 32 5.15 -9.33 -38.51
N THR A 33 5.47 -10.17 -39.47
CA THR A 33 4.97 -11.55 -39.50
C THR A 33 5.51 -12.37 -38.33
N ILE A 34 6.80 -12.26 -38.01
CA ILE A 34 7.45 -12.98 -36.90
C ILE A 34 6.83 -12.51 -35.57
N ILE A 35 6.72 -11.21 -35.37
CA ILE A 35 6.15 -10.65 -34.13
C ILE A 35 4.68 -11.04 -33.96
N LYS A 36 3.86 -10.93 -35.00
CA LYS A 36 2.46 -11.38 -34.97
C LYS A 36 2.32 -12.86 -34.62
N LYS A 37 3.16 -13.73 -35.21
CA LYS A 37 3.19 -15.17 -34.87
C LYS A 37 3.64 -15.39 -33.42
N THR A 38 4.64 -14.66 -32.93
CA THR A 38 5.08 -14.73 -31.53
C THR A 38 3.95 -14.37 -30.58
N ILE A 39 3.18 -13.33 -30.87
CA ILE A 39 2.01 -12.92 -30.08
C ILE A 39 0.90 -13.98 -30.15
N LEU A 40 0.59 -14.46 -31.35
CA LEU A 40 -0.44 -15.49 -31.57
C LEU A 40 -0.12 -16.78 -30.77
N PHE A 41 1.13 -17.22 -30.83
CA PHE A 41 1.56 -18.46 -30.18
C PHE A 41 1.97 -18.27 -28.70
N ARG A 42 1.91 -17.05 -28.17
CA ARG A 42 2.29 -16.71 -26.78
C ARG A 42 1.61 -17.62 -25.76
N THR A 43 0.30 -17.81 -25.86
CA THR A 43 -0.46 -18.65 -24.92
C THR A 43 -0.07 -20.12 -25.00
N ARG A 44 0.29 -20.61 -26.21
CA ARG A 44 0.78 -21.99 -26.39
C ARG A 44 2.20 -22.16 -25.85
N ASN A 45 3.05 -21.14 -26.00
CA ASN A 45 4.44 -21.17 -25.61
C ASN A 45 4.64 -20.91 -24.10
N ASN A 46 3.60 -20.43 -23.40
CA ASN A 46 3.59 -20.24 -21.95
C ASN A 46 2.84 -21.42 -21.31
N PRO A 47 3.52 -22.40 -20.70
CA PRO A 47 2.86 -23.50 -20.02
C PRO A 47 1.89 -22.99 -18.96
N LYS A 48 0.69 -23.61 -18.87
CA LYS A 48 -0.33 -23.20 -17.89
C LYS A 48 -0.13 -23.83 -16.51
N ASN A 49 0.48 -25.01 -16.48
CA ASN A 49 0.67 -25.76 -15.24
C ASN A 49 2.11 -26.29 -15.22
N TYR A 50 2.88 -25.83 -14.27
CA TYR A 50 4.25 -26.27 -14.09
C TYR A 50 4.77 -25.88 -12.69
N GLU A 51 5.83 -26.52 -12.25
CA GLU A 51 6.59 -26.15 -11.08
C GLU A 51 8.10 -26.21 -11.35
N PHE A 52 8.86 -25.43 -10.62
CA PHE A 52 10.32 -25.41 -10.70
C PHE A 52 10.92 -24.92 -9.38
N ILE A 53 12.22 -25.17 -9.20
CA ILE A 53 13.02 -24.60 -8.14
C ILE A 53 13.79 -23.41 -8.71
N ALA A 54 13.92 -22.33 -7.94
CA ALA A 54 14.74 -21.19 -8.30
C ALA A 54 15.70 -20.82 -7.15
N TYR A 55 16.96 -20.61 -7.50
CA TYR A 55 17.92 -19.96 -6.62
C TYR A 55 18.04 -18.49 -7.03
N ASN A 56 17.85 -17.58 -6.11
CA ASN A 56 17.98 -16.14 -6.34
C ASN A 56 19.01 -15.53 -5.41
N LYS A 57 19.91 -14.72 -5.96
CA LYS A 57 20.90 -13.94 -5.23
C LYS A 57 20.70 -12.46 -5.58
N LEU A 58 20.42 -11.66 -4.55
CA LEU A 58 20.29 -10.20 -4.65
C LEU A 58 21.44 -9.53 -3.92
N ILE A 59 22.10 -8.58 -4.60
CA ILE A 59 23.24 -7.85 -4.09
C ILE A 59 23.05 -6.36 -4.32
N ILE A 60 23.34 -5.54 -3.30
CA ILE A 60 23.54 -4.11 -3.44
C ILE A 60 25.04 -3.82 -3.37
N THR A 61 25.61 -3.31 -4.45
CA THR A 61 27.05 -3.20 -4.62
C THR A 61 27.46 -1.95 -5.40
N ALA A 62 28.74 -1.78 -5.64
CA ALA A 62 29.30 -0.86 -6.64
C ALA A 62 30.58 -1.47 -7.23
N ASN A 63 31.04 -0.94 -8.36
CA ASN A 63 32.33 -1.29 -8.90
C ASN A 63 33.42 -0.40 -8.27
N PRO A 64 34.35 -0.94 -7.47
CA PRO A 64 35.37 -0.15 -6.80
C PRO A 64 36.32 0.60 -7.75
N ASN A 65 36.53 0.06 -8.98
CA ASN A 65 37.40 0.66 -9.98
C ASN A 65 36.83 1.97 -10.58
N LEU A 66 35.51 2.18 -10.44
CA LEU A 66 34.85 3.41 -10.90
C LEU A 66 34.84 4.52 -9.83
N ILE A 67 35.23 4.20 -8.59
CA ILE A 67 35.24 5.12 -7.46
C ILE A 67 36.63 5.66 -7.28
N GLU A 68 36.80 6.98 -7.30
CA GLU A 68 38.11 7.61 -7.19
C GLU A 68 38.73 7.44 -5.80
N GLY A 69 37.91 7.46 -4.74
CA GLY A 69 38.37 7.34 -3.34
C GLY A 69 39.02 8.62 -2.83
N ARG A 70 38.44 9.76 -3.18
CA ARG A 70 38.96 11.08 -2.77
C ARG A 70 38.68 11.39 -1.29
N ILE A 71 39.54 12.23 -0.75
CA ILE A 71 39.32 12.90 0.54
C ILE A 71 39.25 14.40 0.22
N ASP A 72 38.07 15.00 0.42
CA ASP A 72 37.81 16.38 0.04
C ASP A 72 37.72 17.29 1.28
N SER A 73 38.22 18.53 1.14
CA SER A 73 37.95 19.58 2.12
C SER A 73 36.67 20.31 1.78
N VAL A 74 35.71 20.33 2.71
CA VAL A 74 34.43 21.00 2.55
C VAL A 74 34.50 22.39 3.15
N PHE A 75 34.14 23.40 2.37
CA PHE A 75 34.09 24.80 2.78
C PHE A 75 32.63 25.27 2.83
N THR A 76 32.31 26.07 3.82
CA THR A 76 31.01 26.78 3.93
C THR A 76 31.22 28.26 3.72
N THR A 77 30.27 28.94 3.07
CA THR A 77 30.33 30.40 2.89
C THR A 77 29.56 31.06 4.03
N LYS A 78 30.25 31.74 4.94
CA LYS A 78 29.67 32.59 5.98
C LYS A 78 30.13 34.04 5.72
N HIS A 79 29.20 34.98 5.68
CA HIS A 79 29.51 36.42 5.43
C HIS A 79 30.40 36.68 4.21
N LYS A 80 30.10 36.03 3.06
CA LYS A 80 30.86 36.09 1.80
C LYS A 80 32.32 35.55 1.90
N LYS A 81 32.76 35.00 3.05
CA LYS A 81 34.07 34.35 3.20
C LYS A 81 33.94 32.84 3.17
N LYS A 82 34.82 32.16 2.40
CA LYS A 82 34.94 30.71 2.44
C LYS A 82 35.65 30.30 3.72
N MET A 83 35.00 29.53 4.58
CA MET A 83 35.55 28.96 5.80
C MET A 83 35.59 27.44 5.69
N PHE A 84 36.70 26.84 6.13
CA PHE A 84 36.83 25.40 6.24
C PHE A 84 35.75 24.87 7.21
N SER A 85 35.04 23.84 6.79
CA SER A 85 33.95 23.22 7.59
C SER A 85 34.34 21.84 8.11
N ARG A 86 34.81 20.97 7.21
CA ARG A 86 35.17 19.59 7.57
C ARG A 86 35.95 18.91 6.45
N ILE A 87 36.59 17.79 6.79
CA ILE A 87 37.12 16.83 5.81
C ILE A 87 36.02 15.85 5.45
N ASP A 88 35.79 15.63 4.17
CA ASP A 88 34.89 14.63 3.64
C ASP A 88 35.66 13.43 3.11
N SER A 89 35.71 12.35 3.88
CA SER A 89 36.36 11.10 3.50
C SER A 89 35.36 10.03 3.05
N SER A 90 34.12 10.43 2.78
CA SER A 90 33.02 9.48 2.47
C SER A 90 33.31 8.63 1.23
N ASP A 91 33.88 9.21 0.18
CA ASP A 91 34.25 8.52 -1.06
C ASP A 91 35.37 7.50 -0.83
N TYR A 92 36.38 7.87 -0.06
CA TYR A 92 37.47 6.96 0.34
C TYR A 92 36.98 5.79 1.16
N ILE A 93 36.16 6.05 2.18
CA ILE A 93 35.56 5.01 3.05
C ILE A 93 34.70 4.10 2.23
N PHE A 94 33.85 4.64 1.35
CA PHE A 94 32.98 3.88 0.48
C PHE A 94 33.77 2.93 -0.44
N LYS A 95 34.81 3.44 -1.12
CA LYS A 95 35.70 2.62 -1.94
C LYS A 95 36.35 1.49 -1.12
N LYS A 96 36.85 1.78 0.06
CA LYS A 96 37.45 0.80 0.96
C LYS A 96 36.49 -0.31 1.36
N ILE A 97 35.23 0.03 1.64
CA ILE A 97 34.18 -0.93 1.97
C ILE A 97 33.85 -1.81 0.76
N ILE A 98 33.56 -1.19 -0.39
CA ILE A 98 33.11 -1.90 -1.60
C ILE A 98 34.20 -2.80 -2.20
N THR A 99 35.47 -2.47 -2.00
CA THR A 99 36.57 -3.33 -2.42
C THR A 99 36.58 -4.65 -1.65
N LYS A 100 36.18 -4.64 -0.39
CA LYS A 100 36.22 -5.81 0.50
C LYS A 100 34.93 -6.62 0.53
N GLN A 101 33.77 -5.95 0.41
CA GLN A 101 32.46 -6.55 0.58
C GLN A 101 31.40 -5.80 -0.21
N HIS A 102 30.20 -6.39 -0.34
CA HIS A 102 29.01 -5.70 -0.82
C HIS A 102 28.38 -4.85 0.30
N LEU A 103 27.47 -3.94 -0.05
CA LEU A 103 26.68 -3.19 0.93
C LEU A 103 25.59 -4.04 1.56
N TYR A 104 25.03 -4.95 0.78
CA TYR A 104 23.98 -5.86 1.24
C TYR A 104 23.90 -7.08 0.32
N GLN A 105 23.49 -8.21 0.87
CA GLN A 105 23.28 -9.44 0.13
C GLN A 105 22.18 -10.27 0.78
N THR A 106 21.35 -10.89 -0.05
CA THR A 106 20.42 -11.95 0.35
C THR A 106 20.36 -13.03 -0.71
N GLU A 107 20.17 -14.27 -0.26
CA GLU A 107 20.04 -15.46 -1.09
C GLU A 107 18.82 -16.24 -0.66
N LYS A 108 18.09 -16.82 -1.63
CA LYS A 108 16.94 -17.68 -1.35
C LYS A 108 16.82 -18.82 -2.35
N ILE A 109 16.28 -19.93 -1.87
CA ILE A 109 15.85 -21.06 -2.68
C ILE A 109 14.34 -21.15 -2.54
N SER A 110 13.64 -21.10 -3.66
CA SER A 110 12.18 -21.07 -3.70
C SER A 110 11.65 -22.13 -4.65
N LYS A 111 10.52 -22.74 -4.29
CA LYS A 111 9.70 -23.55 -5.19
C LYS A 111 8.59 -22.66 -5.75
N PHE A 112 8.51 -22.58 -7.07
CA PHE A 112 7.44 -21.90 -7.78
C PHE A 112 6.43 -22.92 -8.29
N GLN A 113 5.16 -22.62 -8.12
CA GLN A 113 4.03 -23.39 -8.62
C GLN A 113 3.14 -22.49 -9.44
N VAL A 114 2.90 -22.86 -10.70
CA VAL A 114 2.03 -22.13 -11.60
C VAL A 114 0.86 -23.01 -12.01
N LYS A 115 -0.37 -22.50 -11.84
CA LYS A 115 -1.60 -23.16 -12.23
C LYS A 115 -2.59 -22.15 -12.81
N ASN A 116 -2.94 -22.29 -14.08
CA ASN A 116 -3.92 -21.42 -14.74
C ASN A 116 -3.67 -19.92 -14.49
N ASN A 117 -2.44 -19.43 -14.67
CA ASN A 117 -1.98 -18.06 -14.42
C ASN A 117 -1.90 -17.65 -12.92
N HIS A 118 -2.22 -18.54 -11.98
CA HIS A 118 -1.91 -18.31 -10.57
C HIS A 118 -0.52 -18.81 -10.27
N GLN A 119 0.33 -17.91 -9.81
CA GLN A 119 1.69 -18.22 -9.41
C GLN A 119 1.81 -18.13 -7.88
N LYS A 120 2.40 -19.17 -7.28
CA LYS A 120 2.74 -19.19 -5.86
C LYS A 120 4.23 -19.49 -5.70
N GLU A 121 4.90 -18.67 -4.90
CA GLU A 121 6.28 -18.91 -4.46
C GLU A 121 6.27 -19.49 -3.05
N ILE A 122 7.02 -20.57 -2.83
CA ILE A 122 7.26 -21.15 -1.51
C ILE A 122 8.76 -21.02 -1.23
N ILE A 123 9.14 -20.17 -0.30
CA ILE A 123 10.53 -19.99 0.11
C ILE A 123 10.93 -21.17 1.00
N LEU A 124 11.82 -22.01 0.48
CA LEU A 124 12.31 -23.23 1.14
C LEU A 124 13.49 -22.94 2.05
N ALA A 125 14.39 -22.02 1.63
CA ALA A 125 15.52 -21.57 2.40
C ALA A 125 15.85 -20.11 2.05
N THR A 126 16.28 -19.34 3.06
CA THR A 126 16.72 -17.96 2.88
C THR A 126 17.87 -17.61 3.81
N LYS A 127 18.81 -16.79 3.30
CA LYS A 127 19.97 -16.30 4.03
C LYS A 127 20.18 -14.82 3.70
N MET A 128 20.11 -13.96 4.72
CA MET A 128 20.30 -12.51 4.58
C MET A 128 21.50 -12.06 5.38
N ALA A 129 22.32 -11.19 4.82
CA ALA A 129 23.45 -10.63 5.52
C ALA A 129 22.99 -9.68 6.64
N GLY A 130 23.29 -10.05 7.88
CA GLY A 130 23.03 -9.27 9.08
C GLY A 130 21.64 -9.42 9.68
N PHE A 131 20.66 -9.90 8.95
CA PHE A 131 19.28 -10.04 9.43
C PHE A 131 18.84 -11.51 9.51
N LYS A 132 18.07 -11.83 10.54
CA LYS A 132 17.56 -13.20 10.77
C LYS A 132 16.07 -13.35 10.49
N GLU A 133 15.32 -12.25 10.46
CA GLU A 133 13.87 -12.32 10.21
C GLU A 133 13.54 -12.24 8.73
N PRO A 134 12.68 -13.14 8.21
CA PRO A 134 12.32 -13.21 6.80
C PRO A 134 11.52 -12.00 6.29
N ILE A 135 11.09 -11.11 7.16
CA ILE A 135 10.34 -9.90 6.78
C ILE A 135 11.12 -9.01 5.80
N TYR A 136 12.44 -9.12 5.77
CA TYR A 136 13.30 -8.37 4.85
C TYR A 136 13.35 -8.96 3.44
N GLU A 137 12.82 -10.16 3.23
CA GLU A 137 12.55 -10.71 1.91
C GLU A 137 11.61 -9.82 1.08
N TYR A 138 10.88 -8.92 1.72
CA TYR A 138 10.03 -7.94 1.04
C TYR A 138 10.78 -7.17 -0.04
N PHE A 139 12.06 -6.82 0.17
CA PHE A 139 12.87 -6.16 -0.84
C PHE A 139 13.16 -7.05 -2.05
N ALA A 140 13.45 -8.32 -1.79
CA ALA A 140 13.68 -9.29 -2.85
C ALA A 140 12.40 -9.55 -3.68
N LEU A 141 11.21 -9.42 -3.06
CA LEU A 141 9.93 -9.61 -3.72
C LEU A 141 9.63 -8.58 -4.81
N GLN A 142 10.02 -7.33 -4.60
CA GLN A 142 9.81 -6.26 -5.59
C GLN A 142 10.72 -6.39 -6.82
N LEU A 143 11.74 -7.26 -6.74
CA LEU A 143 12.71 -7.52 -7.80
C LEU A 143 12.57 -8.94 -8.37
N GLN A 144 11.42 -9.60 -8.15
CA GLN A 144 11.15 -10.91 -8.72
C GLN A 144 11.09 -10.87 -10.24
N PRO A 145 11.58 -11.94 -10.88
CA PRO A 145 11.41 -12.07 -12.32
C PRO A 145 9.91 -12.21 -12.64
N PHE A 146 9.47 -11.46 -13.64
CA PHE A 146 8.15 -11.58 -14.24
C PHE A 146 8.17 -12.60 -15.38
N SER A 147 7.01 -13.09 -15.77
CA SER A 147 6.91 -13.89 -16.99
C SER A 147 7.12 -13.01 -18.21
N VAL A 148 8.05 -13.39 -19.08
CA VAL A 148 8.27 -12.66 -20.36
C VAL A 148 7.04 -12.68 -21.27
N TYR A 149 6.08 -13.57 -20.99
CA TYR A 149 4.82 -13.73 -21.73
C TYR A 149 3.67 -12.93 -21.10
N ASP A 150 3.88 -12.14 -20.03
CA ASP A 150 2.87 -11.25 -19.49
C ASP A 150 2.57 -10.08 -20.46
N ASP A 151 1.38 -9.50 -20.36
CA ASP A 151 0.99 -8.34 -21.18
C ASP A 151 1.73 -7.06 -20.77
N GLU A 152 2.08 -6.97 -19.51
CA GLU A 152 2.81 -5.87 -18.91
C GLU A 152 3.92 -6.40 -17.99
N TYR A 153 5.07 -5.73 -18.01
CA TYR A 153 6.22 -6.05 -17.18
C TYR A 153 6.31 -5.07 -16.01
N SER A 154 6.23 -5.57 -14.80
CA SER A 154 6.47 -4.77 -13.61
C SER A 154 7.97 -4.73 -13.31
N LEU A 155 8.59 -3.57 -13.53
CA LEU A 155 10.02 -3.33 -13.28
C LEU A 155 10.17 -2.12 -12.37
N VAL A 156 10.63 -2.34 -11.14
CA VAL A 156 10.93 -1.27 -10.16
C VAL A 156 9.74 -0.32 -9.98
N GLU A 157 8.60 -0.86 -9.52
CA GLU A 157 7.35 -0.11 -9.23
C GLU A 157 6.71 0.58 -10.45
N LYS A 158 7.12 0.22 -11.68
CA LYS A 158 6.56 0.73 -12.93
C LYS A 158 6.15 -0.40 -13.84
N GLU A 159 5.06 -0.20 -14.54
CA GLU A 159 4.53 -1.14 -15.53
C GLU A 159 4.91 -0.69 -16.94
N TYR A 160 5.36 -1.64 -17.75
CA TYR A 160 5.76 -1.45 -19.14
C TYR A 160 5.01 -2.42 -20.01
N ILE A 161 4.45 -1.94 -21.12
CA ILE A 161 3.78 -2.78 -22.09
C ILE A 161 4.79 -3.77 -22.68
N SER A 162 4.43 -5.05 -22.69
CA SER A 162 5.26 -6.11 -23.29
C SER A 162 5.41 -5.91 -24.80
N PRO A 163 6.62 -6.06 -25.36
CA PRO A 163 6.83 -6.00 -26.82
C PRO A 163 6.18 -7.16 -27.56
N ILE A 164 5.82 -8.24 -26.90
CA ILE A 164 5.11 -9.38 -27.48
C ILE A 164 3.64 -9.45 -27.02
N SER A 165 3.04 -8.31 -26.67
CA SER A 165 1.60 -8.17 -26.41
C SER A 165 0.87 -7.52 -27.60
N ASN A 166 -0.45 -7.65 -27.65
CA ASN A 166 -1.27 -6.99 -28.68
C ASN A 166 -1.10 -5.46 -28.67
N ASN A 167 -0.90 -4.88 -27.51
CA ASN A 167 -0.62 -3.45 -27.35
C ASN A 167 0.83 -3.09 -27.73
N GLY A 168 1.74 -4.06 -27.68
CA GLY A 168 3.14 -3.88 -28.04
C GLY A 168 3.33 -3.47 -29.50
N ILE A 169 2.57 -4.05 -30.43
CA ILE A 169 2.63 -3.70 -31.87
C ILE A 169 2.36 -2.20 -32.11
N LYS A 170 1.50 -1.59 -31.30
CA LYS A 170 1.16 -0.16 -31.40
C LYS A 170 2.14 0.75 -30.65
N LYS A 171 3.02 0.16 -29.84
CA LYS A 171 3.91 0.88 -28.93
C LYS A 171 5.35 0.92 -29.41
N TYR A 172 5.79 -0.13 -30.10
CA TYR A 172 7.17 -0.33 -30.49
C TYR A 172 7.36 -0.45 -31.99
N ASP A 173 8.51 0.02 -32.49
CA ASP A 173 9.05 -0.27 -33.82
C ASP A 173 10.01 -1.44 -33.70
N TYR A 174 9.89 -2.39 -34.63
CA TYR A 174 10.68 -3.62 -34.64
C TYR A 174 11.62 -3.64 -35.85
N THR A 175 12.87 -4.03 -35.62
CA THR A 175 13.89 -4.14 -36.67
C THR A 175 14.54 -5.51 -36.59
N PHE A 176 14.55 -6.23 -37.70
CA PHE A 176 15.31 -7.47 -37.86
C PHE A 176 16.80 -7.16 -37.87
N LEU A 177 17.58 -7.82 -37.02
CA LEU A 177 19.02 -7.63 -36.91
C LEU A 177 19.75 -8.73 -37.70
N GLU A 178 19.55 -9.98 -37.30
CA GLU A 178 20.24 -11.13 -37.90
C GLU A 178 19.54 -12.44 -37.53
N THR A 179 19.99 -13.52 -38.16
CA THR A 179 19.64 -14.90 -37.79
C THR A 179 20.85 -15.56 -37.15
N ILE A 180 20.65 -16.17 -35.98
CA ILE A 180 21.70 -16.92 -35.28
C ILE A 180 21.24 -18.34 -35.00
N PHE A 181 22.14 -19.18 -34.47
CA PHE A 181 21.84 -20.51 -33.99
C PHE A 181 22.11 -20.61 -32.48
N LEU A 182 21.11 -21.08 -31.74
CA LEU A 182 21.24 -21.40 -30.32
C LEU A 182 20.76 -22.84 -30.11
N GLU A 183 21.57 -23.65 -29.42
CA GLU A 183 21.27 -25.07 -29.17
C GLU A 183 20.85 -25.82 -30.45
N GLY A 184 21.49 -25.53 -31.58
CA GLY A 184 21.19 -26.15 -32.91
C GLY A 184 19.89 -25.64 -33.57
N ARG A 185 19.21 -24.64 -32.99
CA ARG A 185 17.94 -24.10 -33.50
C ARG A 185 18.15 -22.70 -34.11
N LYS A 186 17.46 -22.46 -35.22
CA LYS A 186 17.46 -21.16 -35.90
C LYS A 186 16.67 -20.15 -35.09
N ILE A 187 17.28 -19.00 -34.78
CA ILE A 187 16.72 -17.94 -33.94
C ILE A 187 16.76 -16.61 -34.70
N TYR A 188 15.66 -15.91 -34.73
CA TYR A 188 15.56 -14.55 -35.24
C TYR A 188 15.89 -13.56 -34.15
N LYS A 189 16.85 -12.68 -34.39
CA LYS A 189 17.22 -11.59 -33.49
C LYS A 189 16.56 -10.30 -33.94
N ILE A 190 15.67 -9.76 -33.14
CA ILE A 190 14.83 -8.60 -33.48
C ILE A 190 14.98 -7.55 -32.35
N SER A 191 15.36 -6.33 -32.72
CA SER A 191 15.34 -5.21 -31.79
C SER A 191 13.96 -4.55 -31.75
N PHE A 192 13.60 -3.96 -30.62
CA PHE A 192 12.41 -3.14 -30.47
C PHE A 192 12.74 -1.85 -29.73
N VAL A 193 12.15 -0.74 -30.18
CA VAL A 193 12.29 0.59 -29.58
C VAL A 193 10.93 1.28 -29.53
N PRO A 194 10.65 2.18 -28.56
CA PRO A 194 9.39 2.90 -28.49
C PRO A 194 9.17 3.80 -29.70
N GLN A 195 7.97 3.78 -30.31
CA GLN A 195 7.59 4.67 -31.42
C GLN A 195 7.60 6.15 -30.99
N LYS A 196 7.12 6.44 -29.79
CA LYS A 196 7.15 7.79 -29.23
C LYS A 196 8.28 7.90 -28.22
N LYS A 197 9.27 8.73 -28.49
CA LYS A 197 10.35 9.03 -27.55
C LYS A 197 9.81 9.88 -26.40
N SER A 198 10.09 9.45 -25.18
CA SER A 198 9.79 10.17 -23.94
C SER A 198 11.07 10.22 -23.10
N ASN A 199 11.29 11.32 -22.40
CA ASN A 199 12.48 11.44 -21.53
C ASN A 199 12.34 10.68 -20.19
N VAL A 200 11.23 9.98 -19.96
CA VAL A 200 10.83 9.51 -18.61
C VAL A 200 10.67 8.03 -18.61
N TYR A 201 10.97 7.10 -18.92
CA TYR A 201 10.77 5.65 -18.88
C TYR A 201 10.53 5.04 -20.27
N GLN A 202 11.61 4.66 -20.91
CA GLN A 202 11.56 3.98 -22.20
C GLN A 202 12.04 2.55 -22.04
N LEU A 203 11.19 1.59 -22.42
CA LEU A 203 11.58 0.19 -22.54
C LEU A 203 12.00 -0.08 -23.99
N GLU A 204 13.20 -0.54 -24.17
CA GLU A 204 13.78 -0.98 -25.44
C GLU A 204 14.51 -2.31 -25.24
N GLY A 205 14.82 -3.04 -26.30
CA GLY A 205 15.54 -4.28 -26.13
C GLY A 205 15.69 -5.13 -27.38
N VAL A 206 16.06 -6.38 -27.16
CA VAL A 206 16.27 -7.37 -28.22
C VAL A 206 15.54 -8.68 -27.86
N LEU A 207 14.76 -9.17 -28.79
CA LEU A 207 14.07 -10.44 -28.73
C LEU A 207 14.82 -11.48 -29.56
N PHE A 208 14.98 -12.67 -29.03
CA PHE A 208 15.56 -13.82 -29.74
C PHE A 208 14.46 -14.87 -29.85
N ILE A 209 13.92 -15.03 -31.07
CA ILE A 209 12.70 -15.78 -31.33
C ILE A 209 13.02 -17.02 -32.13
N ASP A 210 12.61 -18.20 -31.65
CA ASP A 210 12.75 -19.48 -32.35
C ASP A 210 11.97 -19.49 -33.67
N ALA A 211 12.63 -19.83 -34.75
CA ALA A 211 12.05 -19.76 -36.10
C ALA A 211 10.92 -20.79 -36.35
N LYS A 212 10.87 -21.89 -35.57
CA LYS A 212 9.84 -22.94 -35.71
C LYS A 212 8.68 -22.75 -34.73
N LYS A 213 8.99 -22.41 -33.48
CA LYS A 213 7.99 -22.33 -32.40
C LYS A 213 7.47 -20.91 -32.15
N PHE A 214 8.19 -19.88 -32.61
CA PHE A 214 7.92 -18.47 -32.32
C PHE A 214 7.88 -18.20 -30.82
N SER A 215 8.60 -18.99 -30.02
CA SER A 215 8.85 -18.80 -28.59
C SER A 215 10.15 -18.03 -28.37
N LEU A 216 10.29 -17.43 -27.18
CA LEU A 216 11.50 -16.72 -26.83
C LEU A 216 12.60 -17.70 -26.40
N ALA A 217 13.79 -17.60 -27.03
CA ALA A 217 15.01 -18.30 -26.64
C ALA A 217 15.90 -17.41 -25.74
N LYS A 218 15.79 -16.08 -25.88
CA LYS A 218 16.44 -15.09 -25.05
C LYS A 218 15.71 -13.76 -25.14
N MET A 219 15.75 -12.94 -24.09
CA MET A 219 15.25 -11.58 -24.10
C MET A 219 16.20 -10.66 -23.36
N GLN A 220 16.52 -9.53 -23.96
CA GLN A 220 17.32 -8.47 -23.36
C GLN A 220 16.49 -7.22 -23.29
N LEU A 221 16.31 -6.67 -22.10
CA LEU A 221 15.53 -5.48 -21.83
C LEU A 221 16.44 -4.37 -21.29
N LYS A 222 16.15 -3.15 -21.70
CA LYS A 222 16.79 -1.97 -21.18
C LYS A 222 15.74 -0.89 -20.96
N VAL A 223 15.71 -0.33 -19.76
CA VAL A 223 14.94 0.86 -19.44
C VAL A 223 15.91 2.01 -19.24
N SER A 224 15.70 3.08 -20.00
CA SER A 224 16.48 4.31 -19.88
C SER A 224 15.59 5.44 -19.36
N GLY A 225 16.15 6.34 -18.59
CA GLY A 225 15.42 7.48 -18.03
C GLY A 225 15.89 7.82 -16.62
N LEU A 226 14.95 7.98 -15.71
CA LEU A 226 15.23 8.31 -14.31
C LEU A 226 16.05 7.25 -13.59
N VAL A 227 15.83 5.99 -13.93
CA VAL A 227 16.59 4.82 -13.49
C VAL A 227 17.03 4.06 -14.72
N GLN A 228 18.23 3.49 -14.70
CA GLN A 228 18.71 2.58 -15.74
C GLN A 228 18.50 1.16 -15.27
N ILE A 229 17.68 0.40 -16.01
CA ILE A 229 17.44 -1.02 -15.73
C ILE A 229 17.94 -1.81 -16.91
N LYS A 230 18.67 -2.89 -16.65
CA LYS A 230 19.03 -3.92 -17.64
C LYS A 230 18.54 -5.24 -17.12
N SER A 231 17.80 -5.97 -17.93
CA SER A 231 17.34 -7.31 -17.59
C SER A 231 17.58 -8.26 -18.76
N ASN A 232 18.18 -9.41 -18.46
CA ASN A 232 18.43 -10.47 -19.42
C ASN A 232 17.72 -11.73 -18.96
N TYR A 233 16.99 -12.35 -19.86
CA TYR A 233 16.35 -13.65 -19.67
C TYR A 233 16.96 -14.61 -20.69
N ASP A 234 17.59 -15.67 -20.19
CA ASP A 234 18.15 -16.75 -20.98
C ASP A 234 17.27 -17.99 -20.79
N PHE A 235 16.89 -18.63 -21.88
CA PHE A 235 16.07 -19.83 -21.91
C PHE A 235 16.90 -21.03 -22.40
N GLN A 236 16.54 -22.21 -21.98
CA GLN A 236 17.07 -23.48 -22.44
C GLN A 236 15.96 -24.25 -23.14
N TYR A 237 16.31 -24.92 -24.24
CA TYR A 237 15.35 -25.73 -24.99
C TYR A 237 15.12 -27.05 -24.27
N ASP A 238 13.90 -27.32 -23.90
CA ASP A 238 13.46 -28.58 -23.31
C ASP A 238 12.93 -29.49 -24.41
N LYS A 239 13.57 -30.66 -24.63
CA LYS A 239 13.19 -31.61 -25.68
C LYS A 239 11.88 -32.33 -25.39
N GLN A 240 11.51 -32.52 -24.11
CA GLN A 240 10.27 -33.19 -23.71
C GLN A 240 9.07 -32.29 -23.93
N LEU A 241 9.21 -31.01 -23.61
CA LEU A 241 8.19 -30.00 -23.88
C LEU A 241 8.18 -29.52 -25.33
N ASP A 242 9.23 -29.80 -26.09
CA ASP A 242 9.46 -29.21 -27.44
C ASP A 242 9.31 -27.68 -27.39
N ASN A 243 9.83 -27.03 -26.33
CA ASN A 243 9.72 -25.59 -26.11
C ASN A 243 10.89 -25.06 -25.25
N TRP A 244 11.01 -23.73 -25.21
CA TRP A 244 12.01 -23.02 -24.41
C TRP A 244 11.50 -22.77 -23.00
N PHE A 245 12.34 -23.04 -21.96
CA PHE A 245 12.07 -22.80 -20.55
C PHE A 245 13.12 -21.85 -19.96
N PRO A 246 12.74 -20.92 -19.05
CA PRO A 246 13.70 -20.03 -18.41
C PRO A 246 14.82 -20.81 -17.71
N ALA A 247 16.08 -20.48 -18.01
CA ALA A 247 17.27 -21.06 -17.38
C ALA A 247 17.90 -20.06 -16.39
N LYS A 248 18.05 -18.81 -16.82
CA LYS A 248 18.62 -17.73 -16.00
C LYS A 248 17.92 -16.39 -16.24
N SER A 249 17.81 -15.59 -15.21
CA SER A 249 17.46 -14.17 -15.34
C SER A 249 18.39 -13.30 -14.52
N ASN A 250 18.85 -12.21 -15.12
CA ASN A 250 19.75 -11.25 -14.48
C ASN A 250 19.14 -9.86 -14.58
N LEU A 251 19.00 -9.18 -13.47
CA LEU A 251 18.50 -7.82 -13.37
C LEU A 251 19.56 -6.92 -12.74
N SER A 252 19.86 -5.79 -13.39
CA SER A 252 20.74 -4.75 -12.87
C SER A 252 20.02 -3.41 -12.89
N ILE A 253 20.07 -2.69 -11.77
CA ILE A 253 19.46 -1.38 -11.60
C ILE A 253 20.53 -0.41 -11.16
N LYS A 254 20.65 0.71 -11.89
CA LYS A 254 21.58 1.82 -11.61
C LYS A 254 20.85 3.15 -11.64
N LYS A 255 21.46 4.17 -11.05
CA LYS A 255 21.02 5.55 -11.21
C LYS A 255 20.96 5.94 -12.69
N GLY A 256 19.88 6.62 -13.06
CA GLY A 256 19.70 7.21 -14.38
C GLY A 256 19.90 8.73 -14.38
N ASN A 257 19.33 9.41 -15.36
CA ASN A 257 19.40 10.86 -15.52
C ASN A 257 18.17 11.53 -14.89
N SER A 258 18.15 11.65 -13.58
CA SER A 258 17.08 12.37 -12.87
C SER A 258 17.60 13.69 -12.30
N LYS A 259 16.79 14.75 -12.45
CA LYS A 259 17.07 16.06 -11.80
C LYS A 259 16.68 16.04 -10.33
N VAL A 260 15.79 15.15 -9.93
CA VAL A 260 15.27 15.01 -8.56
C VAL A 260 15.68 13.66 -7.98
N PRO A 261 15.82 13.52 -6.65
CA PRO A 261 16.04 12.23 -6.04
C PRO A 261 14.94 11.25 -6.38
N ILE A 262 15.30 10.00 -6.64
CA ILE A 262 14.35 8.90 -6.90
C ILE A 262 14.47 7.91 -5.76
N LYS A 263 13.35 7.61 -5.15
CA LYS A 263 13.22 6.59 -4.14
C LYS A 263 12.66 5.32 -4.76
N ILE A 264 13.25 4.19 -4.46
CA ILE A 264 12.83 2.87 -4.93
C ILE A 264 12.76 1.89 -3.77
N LEU A 265 12.09 0.76 -3.97
CA LEU A 265 11.89 -0.29 -2.97
C LEU A 265 11.21 0.26 -1.70
N GLY A 266 10.06 0.92 -1.87
CA GLY A 266 9.33 1.52 -0.76
C GLY A 266 10.12 2.62 -0.05
N GLU A 267 10.86 3.45 -0.82
CA GLU A 267 11.71 4.54 -0.34
C GLU A 267 12.98 4.13 0.43
N THR A 268 13.30 2.85 0.48
CA THR A 268 14.47 2.34 1.21
C THR A 268 15.78 2.74 0.54
N ILE A 269 15.80 2.84 -0.79
CA ILE A 269 16.97 3.25 -1.56
C ILE A 269 16.66 4.56 -2.26
N THR A 270 17.50 5.57 -2.03
CA THR A 270 17.41 6.87 -2.69
C THR A 270 18.56 7.06 -3.64
N PHE A 271 18.25 7.29 -4.93
CA PHE A 271 19.21 7.81 -5.89
C PHE A 271 19.10 9.33 -5.91
N GLU A 272 20.20 10.02 -5.58
CA GLU A 272 20.23 11.48 -5.58
C GLU A 272 20.03 12.07 -6.99
N GLY A 273 19.37 13.22 -7.10
CA GLY A 273 19.14 13.90 -8.37
C GLY A 273 20.41 14.57 -8.94
N ASN A 274 20.43 14.72 -10.27
CA ASN A 274 21.49 15.42 -11.01
C ASN A 274 21.10 16.90 -11.24
N ASP A 275 20.79 17.66 -10.20
CA ASP A 275 20.49 19.08 -10.37
C ASP A 275 21.78 19.89 -10.55
N ALA A 276 22.00 20.35 -11.78
CA ALA A 276 23.19 21.12 -12.16
C ALA A 276 23.31 22.49 -11.43
N LYS A 277 22.20 23.01 -10.86
CA LYS A 277 22.25 24.25 -10.05
C LYS A 277 22.80 24.00 -8.65
N LEU A 278 22.68 22.79 -8.14
CA LEU A 278 23.06 22.42 -6.78
C LEU A 278 24.45 21.78 -6.70
N TYR A 279 24.91 21.16 -7.78
CA TYR A 279 26.16 20.40 -7.80
C TYR A 279 26.93 20.65 -9.10
N PRO A 280 28.25 20.91 -9.04
CA PRO A 280 29.06 20.97 -10.22
C PRO A 280 28.97 19.67 -11.01
N LYS A 281 28.84 19.74 -12.33
CA LYS A 281 28.72 18.58 -13.24
C LYS A 281 29.85 17.53 -13.10
N THR A 282 30.89 17.87 -12.41
CA THR A 282 32.10 17.05 -12.21
C THR A 282 32.09 16.21 -10.94
N LYS A 283 31.26 16.52 -9.94
CA LYS A 283 31.25 15.77 -8.67
C LYS A 283 30.26 14.60 -8.72
N LYS A 284 30.75 13.36 -8.64
CA LYS A 284 29.98 12.14 -8.49
C LYS A 284 29.82 11.81 -7.01
N TYR A 285 28.64 11.30 -6.64
CA TYR A 285 28.32 10.85 -5.28
C TYR A 285 28.41 9.33 -5.19
N ALA A 286 28.58 8.81 -3.98
CA ALA A 286 28.57 7.37 -3.72
C ALA A 286 27.34 6.66 -4.32
N SER A 287 26.16 7.29 -4.29
CA SER A 287 24.95 6.77 -4.90
C SER A 287 24.99 6.62 -6.42
N ASP A 288 25.87 7.38 -7.11
CA ASP A 288 26.02 7.31 -8.57
C ASP A 288 26.67 6.00 -9.03
N PHE A 289 27.39 5.34 -8.12
CA PHE A 289 28.08 4.08 -8.36
C PHE A 289 27.29 2.86 -7.89
N LEU A 290 26.19 3.07 -7.16
CA LEU A 290 25.36 1.98 -6.65
C LEU A 290 24.71 1.18 -7.78
N GLU A 291 24.78 -0.14 -7.64
CA GLU A 291 24.16 -1.11 -8.51
C GLU A 291 23.44 -2.16 -7.68
N ILE A 292 22.16 -2.38 -7.97
CA ILE A 292 21.37 -3.48 -7.41
C ILE A 292 21.36 -4.57 -8.46
N LYS A 293 21.82 -5.77 -8.10
CA LYS A 293 21.83 -6.95 -8.97
C LYS A 293 20.94 -8.03 -8.38
N SER A 294 20.10 -8.63 -9.20
CA SER A 294 19.32 -9.82 -8.85
C SER A 294 19.54 -10.88 -9.92
N ASN A 295 20.13 -11.98 -9.51
CA ASN A 295 20.43 -13.10 -10.39
C ASN A 295 19.59 -14.30 -9.96
N THR A 296 18.84 -14.89 -10.89
CA THR A 296 18.02 -16.07 -10.66
C THR A 296 18.42 -17.18 -11.60
N THR A 297 18.61 -18.37 -11.07
CA THR A 297 18.82 -19.60 -11.84
C THR A 297 17.66 -20.55 -11.58
N TYR A 298 17.13 -21.17 -12.60
CA TYR A 298 15.97 -22.05 -12.57
C TYR A 298 16.42 -23.51 -12.70
N PHE A 299 15.81 -24.39 -11.91
CA PHE A 299 16.15 -25.79 -11.83
C PHE A 299 14.91 -26.67 -11.83
N GLU A 300 15.07 -27.93 -12.23
CA GLU A 300 14.10 -29.01 -12.08
C GLU A 300 12.68 -28.64 -12.57
N PRO A 301 12.51 -28.15 -13.80
CA PRO A 301 11.19 -27.85 -14.29
C PRO A 301 10.36 -29.14 -14.43
N LYS A 302 9.14 -29.13 -13.88
CA LYS A 302 8.17 -30.21 -14.00
C LYS A 302 6.94 -29.70 -14.71
N PHE A 303 6.62 -30.33 -15.81
CA PHE A 303 5.48 -29.97 -16.66
C PHE A 303 4.44 -31.09 -16.67
N ASN A 304 3.24 -30.77 -17.15
CA ASN A 304 2.13 -31.70 -17.28
C ASN A 304 1.56 -32.28 -15.96
N GLU A 305 2.15 -31.97 -14.83
CA GLU A 305 1.54 -32.21 -13.54
C GLU A 305 0.84 -30.95 -13.07
N THR A 306 -0.45 -31.05 -12.73
CA THR A 306 -1.18 -29.89 -12.18
C THR A 306 -0.74 -29.68 -10.75
N PRO A 307 -0.01 -28.59 -10.43
CA PRO A 307 0.44 -28.34 -9.05
C PRO A 307 -0.74 -28.22 -8.11
N LYS A 308 -0.66 -28.85 -6.95
CA LYS A 308 -1.63 -28.67 -5.86
C LYS A 308 -1.28 -27.39 -5.10
N ILE A 309 -1.78 -26.25 -5.59
CA ILE A 309 -1.58 -24.97 -4.90
C ILE A 309 -2.51 -24.92 -3.69
N LYS A 310 -1.92 -25.04 -2.50
CA LYS A 310 -2.62 -24.75 -1.26
C LYS A 310 -2.68 -23.22 -1.12
N GLN A 311 -3.88 -22.64 -0.88
CA GLN A 311 -4.13 -21.19 -0.80
C GLN A 311 -3.65 -20.40 -2.03
N PRO A 312 -4.44 -20.35 -3.07
CA PRO A 312 -4.11 -19.62 -4.29
C PRO A 312 -4.07 -18.08 -4.09
N ASP A 313 -4.67 -17.58 -3.01
CA ASP A 313 -4.68 -16.18 -2.60
C ASP A 313 -3.37 -15.70 -1.97
N ILE A 314 -2.52 -16.62 -1.49
CA ILE A 314 -1.19 -16.33 -0.96
C ILE A 314 -0.16 -16.43 -2.07
N ALA A 315 0.37 -15.27 -2.49
CA ALA A 315 1.38 -15.21 -3.55
C ALA A 315 2.73 -15.82 -3.11
N ILE A 316 3.09 -15.66 -1.83
CA ILE A 316 4.36 -16.10 -1.27
C ILE A 316 4.15 -16.74 0.09
N SER A 317 4.73 -17.92 0.30
CA SER A 317 4.76 -18.58 1.59
C SER A 317 6.21 -18.78 2.02
N ILE A 318 6.53 -18.45 3.28
CA ILE A 318 7.83 -18.74 3.87
C ILE A 318 7.69 -19.97 4.75
N SER A 319 8.45 -21.03 4.44
CA SER A 319 8.48 -22.25 5.24
C SER A 319 8.93 -21.95 6.67
N GLU A 320 8.36 -22.63 7.66
CA GLU A 320 8.77 -22.51 9.06
C GLU A 320 10.27 -22.79 9.26
N THR A 321 10.82 -23.68 8.46
CA THR A 321 12.23 -24.08 8.51
C THR A 321 13.13 -23.27 7.58
N ALA A 322 12.60 -22.28 6.84
CA ALA A 322 13.36 -21.57 5.80
C ALA A 322 14.63 -20.90 6.31
N ILE A 323 14.63 -20.42 7.55
CA ILE A 323 15.79 -19.73 8.16
C ILE A 323 16.77 -20.73 8.80
N SER A 324 16.25 -21.87 9.29
CA SER A 324 17.02 -22.85 10.05
C SER A 324 17.57 -24.00 9.21
N LYS A 325 17.16 -24.12 7.93
CA LYS A 325 17.65 -25.19 7.06
C LYS A 325 19.15 -25.03 6.80
N LYS A 326 19.88 -25.98 7.35
CA LYS A 326 21.34 -26.10 7.23
C LYS A 326 21.72 -26.71 5.88
N GLU A 327 22.87 -26.32 5.44
CA GLU A 327 23.76 -26.69 4.34
C GLU A 327 23.33 -27.66 3.20
N PRO A 328 22.67 -28.83 3.37
CA PRO A 328 22.49 -29.76 2.25
C PRO A 328 21.65 -29.15 1.10
N LEU A 329 20.62 -28.34 1.41
CA LEU A 329 19.79 -27.72 0.39
C LEU A 329 20.54 -26.67 -0.41
N TRP A 330 21.45 -25.93 0.25
CA TRP A 330 22.25 -24.91 -0.42
C TRP A 330 23.25 -25.51 -1.41
N TYR A 331 23.90 -26.63 -1.06
CA TYR A 331 24.88 -27.28 -1.93
C TYR A 331 24.29 -27.77 -3.26
N ASN A 332 23.03 -28.22 -3.25
CA ASN A 332 22.38 -28.71 -4.47
C ASN A 332 22.09 -27.63 -5.51
N TYR A 333 21.87 -26.38 -5.08
CA TYR A 333 21.44 -25.29 -5.94
C TYR A 333 22.41 -24.10 -5.98
N PHE A 334 23.43 -24.11 -5.12
CA PHE A 334 24.41 -23.05 -5.04
C PHE A 334 25.47 -23.20 -6.14
N ASN A 335 25.54 -22.27 -7.05
CA ASN A 335 26.43 -22.33 -8.22
C ASN A 335 27.41 -21.15 -8.31
N ASP A 336 27.71 -20.45 -7.21
CA ASP A 336 28.58 -19.27 -7.26
C ASP A 336 29.58 -19.24 -6.11
N SER A 337 30.69 -19.95 -6.35
CA SER A 337 31.82 -20.02 -5.39
C SER A 337 32.85 -18.91 -5.56
N THR A 338 32.71 -18.01 -6.52
CA THR A 338 33.81 -17.17 -6.99
C THR A 338 33.85 -15.74 -6.43
N ASP A 339 32.79 -15.22 -5.84
CA ASP A 339 32.82 -13.86 -5.30
C ASP A 339 33.23 -13.83 -3.81
N VAL A 340 34.54 -13.61 -3.59
CA VAL A 340 35.14 -13.46 -2.25
C VAL A 340 34.45 -12.40 -1.40
N ARG A 341 33.90 -11.35 -2.01
CA ARG A 341 33.17 -10.30 -1.31
C ARG A 341 31.88 -10.80 -0.67
N SER A 342 31.25 -11.84 -1.24
CA SER A 342 30.01 -12.41 -0.68
C SER A 342 30.19 -12.94 0.74
N SER A 343 31.22 -13.75 0.97
CA SER A 343 31.53 -14.29 2.31
C SER A 343 31.88 -13.19 3.29
N ALA A 344 32.69 -12.22 2.85
CA ALA A 344 33.06 -11.05 3.66
C ALA A 344 31.83 -10.20 4.02
N THR A 345 30.82 -10.10 3.13
CA THR A 345 29.57 -9.36 3.36
C THR A 345 28.77 -9.99 4.49
N TYR A 346 28.57 -11.32 4.47
CA TYR A 346 27.86 -12.01 5.55
C TYR A 346 28.57 -11.81 6.88
N PHE A 347 29.87 -12.11 6.94
CA PHE A 347 30.63 -12.00 8.20
C PHE A 347 30.62 -10.58 8.77
N SER A 348 30.85 -9.57 7.94
CA SER A 348 30.93 -8.18 8.36
C SER A 348 29.57 -7.65 8.80
N LEU A 349 28.50 -7.89 8.04
CA LEU A 349 27.16 -7.38 8.36
C LEU A 349 26.55 -8.13 9.55
N ASP A 350 26.74 -9.45 9.66
CA ASP A 350 26.30 -10.22 10.82
C ASP A 350 26.94 -9.69 12.11
N SER A 351 28.25 -9.48 12.09
CA SER A 351 28.99 -8.89 13.23
C SER A 351 28.50 -7.48 13.57
N LEU A 352 28.36 -6.61 12.55
CA LEU A 352 27.92 -5.22 12.74
C LEU A 352 26.52 -5.14 13.35
N ILE A 353 25.57 -5.88 12.78
CA ILE A 353 24.15 -5.81 13.15
C ILE A 353 23.94 -6.43 14.54
N GLN A 354 24.63 -7.54 14.84
CA GLN A 354 24.60 -8.15 16.17
C GLN A 354 25.23 -7.22 17.22
N LYS A 355 26.44 -6.72 17.00
CA LYS A 355 27.14 -5.81 17.94
C LYS A 355 26.35 -4.56 18.26
N ARG A 356 25.70 -3.95 17.26
CA ARG A 356 24.92 -2.72 17.42
C ARG A 356 23.44 -2.96 17.71
N LYS A 357 23.00 -4.22 17.77
CA LYS A 357 21.59 -4.64 18.01
C LYS A 357 20.58 -3.93 17.08
N TYR A 358 20.96 -3.68 15.82
CA TYR A 358 20.13 -2.93 14.87
C TYR A 358 18.78 -3.59 14.63
N GLU A 359 18.74 -4.92 14.53
CA GLU A 359 17.48 -5.66 14.34
C GLU A 359 16.48 -5.39 15.48
N ASN A 360 16.97 -5.38 16.73
CA ASN A 360 16.15 -5.04 17.89
C ASN A 360 15.68 -3.58 17.85
N LYS A 361 16.55 -2.64 17.44
CA LYS A 361 16.17 -1.22 17.31
C LYS A 361 15.08 -1.03 16.26
N ILE A 362 15.18 -1.72 15.12
CA ILE A 362 14.16 -1.69 14.08
C ILE A 362 12.84 -2.29 14.58
N LYS A 363 12.88 -3.43 15.31
CA LYS A 363 11.70 -4.02 15.95
C LYS A 363 11.03 -3.05 16.94
N ILE A 364 11.82 -2.42 17.80
CA ILE A 364 11.34 -1.40 18.73
C ILE A 364 10.73 -0.23 17.97
N GLY A 365 11.44 0.31 16.98
CA GLY A 365 10.94 1.41 16.16
C GLY A 365 9.59 1.11 15.50
N ARG A 366 9.44 -0.07 14.90
CA ARG A 366 8.15 -0.51 14.31
C ARG A 366 7.03 -0.64 15.34
N LYS A 367 7.34 -1.10 16.57
CA LYS A 367 6.35 -1.16 17.65
C LYS A 367 5.95 0.24 18.11
N VAL A 368 6.92 1.15 18.30
CA VAL A 368 6.68 2.55 18.68
C VAL A 368 5.80 3.26 17.66
N LEU A 369 6.03 3.05 16.36
CA LEU A 369 5.20 3.58 15.30
C LEU A 369 3.74 3.07 15.35
N LYS A 370 3.53 1.88 15.92
CA LYS A 370 2.19 1.34 16.18
C LYS A 370 1.62 1.77 17.54
N GLY A 371 2.36 2.59 18.31
CA GLY A 371 1.97 3.04 19.63
C GLY A 371 2.34 2.12 20.77
N TYR A 372 3.27 1.18 20.56
CA TYR A 372 3.70 0.25 21.58
C TYR A 372 5.19 0.39 21.91
N TYR A 373 5.52 0.42 23.19
CA TYR A 373 6.90 0.39 23.64
C TYR A 373 7.19 -0.94 24.37
N PRO A 374 8.09 -1.81 23.83
CA PRO A 374 8.32 -3.14 24.40
C PRO A 374 9.17 -3.12 25.64
N ILE A 375 8.67 -3.69 26.73
CA ILE A 375 9.40 -3.94 27.99
C ILE A 375 9.30 -5.43 28.35
N GLY A 376 10.39 -6.17 28.16
CA GLY A 376 10.39 -7.60 28.46
C GLY A 376 9.35 -8.37 27.64
N PHE A 377 8.44 -9.05 28.33
CA PHE A 377 7.34 -9.81 27.75
C PHE A 377 6.04 -9.00 27.55
N PHE A 378 6.08 -7.72 27.81
CA PHE A 378 4.94 -6.80 27.76
C PHE A 378 5.26 -5.60 26.86
N ASP A 379 4.30 -5.19 26.05
CA ASP A 379 4.39 -3.99 25.21
C ASP A 379 3.46 -2.91 25.81
N ILE A 380 4.03 -1.82 26.33
CA ILE A 380 3.24 -0.69 26.86
C ILE A 380 2.53 0.00 25.70
N ASP A 381 1.25 0.28 25.87
CA ASP A 381 0.45 1.02 24.90
C ASP A 381 0.51 2.52 25.20
N LEU A 382 1.27 3.24 24.36
CA LEU A 382 1.51 4.68 24.52
C LEU A 382 0.25 5.52 24.33
N ARG A 383 -0.81 4.94 23.76
CA ARG A 383 -2.09 5.64 23.53
C ARG A 383 -2.84 5.96 24.80
N TYR A 384 -2.54 5.28 25.91
CA TYR A 384 -3.24 5.46 27.20
C TYR A 384 -2.46 6.24 28.23
N VAL A 385 -1.21 6.62 27.94
CA VAL A 385 -0.38 7.36 28.90
C VAL A 385 -0.93 8.77 29.14
N PHE A 386 -1.33 9.44 28.07
CA PHE A 386 -1.84 10.80 28.15
C PHE A 386 -2.82 11.08 26.99
N ARG A 387 -4.02 11.55 27.34
CA ARG A 387 -5.01 12.08 26.40
C ARG A 387 -5.79 13.21 27.05
N TYR A 388 -6.52 13.96 26.23
CA TYR A 388 -7.44 14.98 26.69
C TYR A 388 -8.75 14.89 25.90
N ASN A 389 -9.87 15.10 26.58
CA ASN A 389 -11.15 15.40 25.97
C ASN A 389 -11.96 16.36 26.88
N ASN A 390 -12.95 17.03 26.33
CA ASN A 390 -13.71 18.06 27.05
C ASN A 390 -14.55 17.52 28.21
N TYR A 391 -14.90 16.24 28.20
CA TYR A 391 -15.70 15.61 29.23
C TYR A 391 -14.83 15.16 30.41
N GLU A 392 -13.76 14.40 30.16
CA GLU A 392 -12.89 13.85 31.23
C GLU A 392 -11.79 14.82 31.69
N GLY A 393 -11.50 15.87 30.91
CA GLY A 393 -10.30 16.67 31.08
C GLY A 393 -9.06 15.90 30.61
N PHE A 394 -8.01 15.85 31.40
CA PHE A 394 -6.88 14.98 31.16
C PHE A 394 -7.24 13.53 31.51
N ARG A 395 -6.94 12.63 30.58
CA ARG A 395 -7.07 11.18 30.75
C ARG A 395 -5.69 10.59 30.89
N LEU A 396 -5.33 10.17 32.11
CA LEU A 396 -4.02 9.67 32.50
C LEU A 396 -4.10 8.20 32.88
N GLY A 397 -3.17 7.41 32.44
CA GLY A 397 -3.17 5.99 32.80
C GLY A 397 -2.11 5.16 32.12
N MET A 398 -2.31 3.88 32.09
CA MET A 398 -1.41 2.91 31.50
C MET A 398 -2.19 1.80 30.82
N GLY A 399 -1.66 1.30 29.74
CA GLY A 399 -2.17 0.14 29.04
C GLY A 399 -1.06 -0.67 28.40
N GLY A 400 -1.39 -1.84 27.89
CA GLY A 400 -0.44 -2.65 27.15
C GLY A 400 -0.97 -4.03 26.78
N ILE A 401 -0.10 -4.79 26.14
CA ILE A 401 -0.38 -6.13 25.64
C ILE A 401 0.82 -7.04 25.87
N THR A 402 0.58 -8.30 26.21
CA THR A 402 1.62 -9.32 26.23
C THR A 402 2.15 -9.60 24.82
N ASN A 403 3.43 -9.89 24.69
CA ASN A 403 4.06 -10.10 23.40
C ASN A 403 4.52 -11.57 23.18
N GLU A 404 5.07 -11.85 22.00
CA GLU A 404 5.51 -13.18 21.60
C GLU A 404 6.61 -13.79 22.48
N LYS A 405 7.26 -13.00 23.37
CA LYS A 405 8.25 -13.51 24.36
C LYS A 405 7.55 -14.25 25.49
N LEU A 406 6.32 -13.86 25.85
CA LEU A 406 5.51 -14.58 26.81
C LEU A 406 4.90 -15.83 26.15
N ALA A 407 4.13 -15.63 25.10
CA ALA A 407 3.47 -16.70 24.38
C ALA A 407 3.11 -16.27 22.96
N LYS A 408 3.20 -17.21 22.01
CA LYS A 408 2.81 -16.95 20.59
C LYS A 408 1.32 -17.10 20.36
N ASN A 409 0.66 -17.94 21.14
CA ASN A 409 -0.75 -18.31 20.98
C ASN A 409 -1.67 -17.74 22.05
N TYR A 410 -1.18 -16.81 22.86
CA TYR A 410 -1.94 -16.18 23.94
C TYR A 410 -1.65 -14.68 23.99
N LYS A 411 -2.67 -13.87 24.19
CA LYS A 411 -2.60 -12.44 24.40
C LYS A 411 -3.48 -12.03 25.56
N LEU A 412 -2.91 -11.26 26.46
CA LEU A 412 -3.62 -10.50 27.47
C LEU A 412 -3.35 -9.02 27.16
N GLU A 413 -4.40 -8.24 26.95
CA GLU A 413 -4.31 -6.80 26.73
C GLU A 413 -5.26 -6.05 27.63
N GLY A 414 -4.92 -4.81 27.95
CA GLY A 414 -5.80 -3.97 28.75
C GLY A 414 -5.22 -2.59 29.00
N TYR A 415 -6.05 -1.75 29.58
CA TYR A 415 -5.66 -0.44 30.10
C TYR A 415 -6.50 -0.06 31.32
N TYR A 416 -5.93 0.87 32.12
CA TYR A 416 -6.61 1.51 33.22
C TYR A 416 -6.24 2.98 33.23
N VAL A 417 -7.25 3.86 33.27
CA VAL A 417 -7.09 5.31 33.07
C VAL A 417 -8.01 6.07 33.99
N TYR A 418 -7.58 7.29 34.38
CA TYR A 418 -8.33 8.20 35.25
C TYR A 418 -8.61 9.52 34.52
N GLY A 419 -9.84 9.99 34.56
CA GLY A 419 -10.25 11.30 34.05
C GLY A 419 -10.19 12.36 35.14
N THR A 420 -9.44 13.43 34.90
CA THR A 420 -9.21 14.46 35.95
C THR A 420 -10.41 15.36 36.24
N LYS A 421 -11.31 15.53 35.25
CA LYS A 421 -12.48 16.41 35.38
C LYS A 421 -13.72 15.65 35.87
N ASP A 422 -13.93 14.44 35.35
CA ASP A 422 -15.08 13.62 35.75
C ASP A 422 -14.81 12.78 37.01
N GLY A 423 -13.53 12.61 37.39
CA GLY A 423 -13.13 11.94 38.64
C GLY A 423 -13.31 10.42 38.63
N PHE A 424 -13.50 9.78 37.46
CA PHE A 424 -13.77 8.35 37.35
C PHE A 424 -12.63 7.58 36.67
N PHE A 425 -12.43 6.37 37.17
CA PHE A 425 -11.59 5.37 36.53
C PHE A 425 -12.34 4.66 35.42
N LYS A 426 -11.62 4.31 34.38
CA LYS A 426 -12.12 3.53 33.23
C LYS A 426 -11.10 2.45 32.88
N GLY A 427 -11.59 1.33 32.39
CA GLY A 427 -10.74 0.19 32.13
C GLY A 427 -11.21 -0.72 31.02
N TYR A 428 -10.26 -1.47 30.52
CA TYR A 428 -10.45 -2.51 29.51
C TYR A 428 -9.52 -3.67 29.80
N VAL A 429 -10.03 -4.88 29.69
CA VAL A 429 -9.22 -6.09 29.71
C VAL A 429 -9.75 -7.07 28.66
N ALA A 430 -8.84 -7.67 27.94
CA ALA A 430 -9.16 -8.72 26.97
C ALA A 430 -8.17 -9.86 27.06
N ASN A 431 -8.70 -11.03 26.86
CA ASN A 431 -7.97 -12.29 26.83
C ASN A 431 -8.25 -13.00 25.51
N SER A 432 -7.20 -13.44 24.79
CA SER A 432 -7.34 -14.04 23.48
C SER A 432 -6.41 -15.23 23.30
N PHE A 433 -6.93 -16.30 22.70
CA PHE A 433 -6.21 -17.51 22.36
C PHE A 433 -6.21 -17.72 20.85
N ARG A 434 -5.05 -18.05 20.31
CA ARG A 434 -4.89 -18.39 18.90
C ARG A 434 -5.16 -19.88 18.70
N VAL A 435 -6.22 -20.19 17.98
CA VAL A 435 -6.64 -21.56 17.72
C VAL A 435 -6.11 -22.10 16.40
N ASP A 436 -5.80 -21.22 15.45
CA ASP A 436 -5.16 -21.62 14.18
C ASP A 436 -4.12 -20.60 13.73
N ASN A 437 -2.92 -21.11 13.43
CA ASN A 437 -1.79 -20.28 12.98
C ASN A 437 -1.94 -19.83 11.52
N TYR A 438 -2.64 -20.61 10.75
CA TYR A 438 -2.71 -20.46 9.31
C TYR A 438 -3.71 -19.38 8.88
N SER A 439 -4.92 -19.45 9.37
CA SER A 439 -5.95 -18.43 9.21
C SER A 439 -5.84 -17.27 10.22
N GLU A 440 -4.81 -17.31 11.09
CA GLU A 440 -4.66 -16.36 12.20
C GLU A 440 -5.94 -16.22 13.04
N THR A 441 -6.61 -17.36 13.32
CA THR A 441 -7.88 -17.35 14.07
C THR A 441 -7.62 -17.19 15.55
N TRP A 442 -8.18 -16.13 16.11
CA TRP A 442 -8.15 -15.80 17.52
C TRP A 442 -9.55 -15.86 18.11
N LEU A 443 -9.70 -16.57 19.23
CA LEU A 443 -10.87 -16.52 20.08
C LEU A 443 -10.58 -15.62 21.26
N GLY A 444 -11.49 -14.72 21.60
CA GLY A 444 -11.27 -13.80 22.70
C GLY A 444 -12.53 -13.40 23.43
N PHE A 445 -12.29 -12.92 24.63
CA PHE A 445 -13.30 -12.35 25.52
C PHE A 445 -12.77 -11.07 26.11
N SER A 446 -13.61 -10.04 26.25
CA SER A 446 -13.19 -8.77 26.85
C SER A 446 -14.30 -8.14 27.67
N TYR A 447 -13.84 -7.34 28.64
CA TYR A 447 -14.65 -6.44 29.45
C TYR A 447 -14.14 -5.01 29.28
N LYS A 448 -15.05 -4.06 29.12
CA LYS A 448 -14.74 -2.64 28.96
C LYS A 448 -15.73 -1.77 29.70
N ASP A 449 -15.24 -0.89 30.54
CA ASP A 449 -15.98 0.23 31.12
C ASP A 449 -15.31 1.52 30.67
N ASP A 450 -15.95 2.25 29.74
CA ASP A 450 -15.33 3.42 29.13
C ASP A 450 -16.36 4.38 28.51
N LEU A 451 -15.89 5.51 28.01
CA LEU A 451 -16.67 6.50 27.28
C LEU A 451 -16.55 6.29 25.77
N SER A 452 -17.66 6.53 25.10
CA SER A 452 -17.71 6.58 23.64
C SER A 452 -18.48 7.80 23.13
N GLU A 453 -18.13 8.30 21.97
CA GLU A 453 -18.84 9.38 21.26
C GLU A 453 -20.15 8.84 20.72
N ILE A 454 -21.21 9.65 20.77
CA ILE A 454 -22.52 9.30 20.19
C ILE A 454 -22.46 9.28 18.66
N ALA A 455 -23.25 8.43 18.06
CA ALA A 455 -23.53 8.39 16.61
C ALA A 455 -22.26 8.31 15.71
N SER A 456 -21.10 7.92 16.26
CA SER A 456 -19.88 7.81 15.47
C SER A 456 -19.89 6.55 14.62
N THR A 457 -19.48 6.69 13.34
CA THR A 457 -19.28 5.55 12.46
C THR A 457 -17.97 4.85 12.79
N SER A 458 -18.02 3.56 13.04
CA SER A 458 -16.83 2.74 13.28
C SER A 458 -17.04 1.34 12.73
N PHE A 459 -15.98 0.80 12.14
CA PHE A 459 -15.93 -0.60 11.73
C PHE A 459 -15.04 -1.36 12.71
N ASP A 460 -15.54 -2.45 13.27
CA ASP A 460 -14.79 -3.24 14.27
C ASP A 460 -13.51 -3.83 13.70
N ILE A 461 -13.48 -4.05 12.37
CA ILE A 461 -12.30 -4.53 11.66
C ILE A 461 -11.17 -3.50 11.58
N ASP A 462 -11.44 -2.21 11.83
CA ASP A 462 -10.45 -1.17 11.70
C ASP A 462 -9.39 -1.28 12.79
N LYS A 463 -8.14 -1.43 12.36
CA LYS A 463 -7.00 -1.45 13.27
C LYS A 463 -6.78 -0.05 13.85
N ARG A 464 -6.67 0.03 15.16
CA ARG A 464 -6.34 1.28 15.84
C ARG A 464 -4.98 1.79 15.36
N THR A 465 -4.98 2.96 14.74
CA THR A 465 -3.74 3.66 14.37
C THR A 465 -3.23 4.49 15.53
N PHE A 466 -1.93 4.46 15.74
CA PHE A 466 -1.31 5.38 16.70
C PHE A 466 -1.23 6.77 16.07
N LYS A 467 -1.91 7.71 16.69
CA LYS A 467 -1.78 9.14 16.37
C LYS A 467 -1.24 9.81 17.61
N ILE A 468 -0.11 10.52 17.50
CA ILE A 468 0.48 11.30 18.60
C ILE A 468 -0.52 12.36 19.05
N TYR A 469 -1.31 12.87 18.12
CA TYR A 469 -2.35 13.85 18.35
C TYR A 469 -3.63 13.42 17.62
N ASP A 470 -4.73 13.32 18.36
CA ASP A 470 -6.08 13.14 17.82
C ASP A 470 -6.92 14.36 18.22
N PRO A 471 -7.27 15.24 17.27
CA PRO A 471 -7.97 16.48 17.57
C PRO A 471 -9.43 16.28 17.94
N ARG A 472 -10.06 15.21 17.47
CA ARG A 472 -11.49 14.99 17.60
C ARG A 472 -11.95 14.97 19.06
N PRO A 473 -11.31 14.26 20.00
CA PRO A 473 -11.69 14.28 21.42
C PRO A 473 -11.62 15.65 22.09
N PHE A 474 -10.78 16.57 21.60
CA PHE A 474 -10.71 17.93 22.16
C PHE A 474 -11.97 18.75 21.91
N ASN A 475 -12.73 18.39 20.90
CA ASN A 475 -13.81 19.22 20.37
C ASN A 475 -15.19 18.65 20.70
N ILE A 476 -15.29 17.36 20.98
CA ILE A 476 -16.56 16.68 21.26
C ILE A 476 -16.90 16.82 22.75
N SER A 477 -18.17 17.10 23.02
CA SER A 477 -18.70 17.18 24.40
C SER A 477 -19.76 16.11 24.68
N THR A 478 -20.22 15.38 23.68
CA THR A 478 -21.36 14.48 23.79
C THR A 478 -20.91 13.02 23.82
N PHE A 479 -20.89 12.48 25.01
CA PHE A 479 -20.43 11.11 25.30
C PHE A 479 -21.49 10.28 26.00
N TYR A 480 -21.34 8.98 25.92
CA TYR A 480 -22.02 8.02 26.78
C TYR A 480 -21.01 7.09 27.45
N ASN A 481 -21.30 6.71 28.69
CA ASN A 481 -20.56 5.64 29.36
C ASN A 481 -21.17 4.30 28.95
N HIS A 482 -20.33 3.28 28.78
CA HIS A 482 -20.78 1.93 28.52
C HIS A 482 -19.95 0.91 29.26
N VAL A 483 -20.66 -0.04 29.86
CA VAL A 483 -20.06 -1.27 30.38
C VAL A 483 -20.39 -2.38 29.39
N THR A 484 -19.36 -2.92 28.75
CA THR A 484 -19.52 -3.88 27.63
C THR A 484 -18.76 -5.16 27.87
N TRP A 485 -19.47 -6.28 27.80
CA TRP A 485 -18.92 -7.62 27.66
C TRP A 485 -18.90 -8.01 26.19
N ARG A 486 -17.80 -8.61 25.74
CA ARG A 486 -17.62 -8.98 24.33
C ARG A 486 -16.97 -10.35 24.21
N GLY A 487 -17.63 -11.27 23.49
CA GLY A 487 -17.03 -12.49 22.97
C GLY A 487 -16.76 -12.33 21.48
N PHE A 488 -15.58 -12.73 20.99
CA PHE A 488 -15.22 -12.50 19.58
C PHE A 488 -14.35 -13.58 18.97
N VAL A 489 -14.45 -13.68 17.63
CA VAL A 489 -13.58 -14.46 16.76
C VAL A 489 -13.00 -13.50 15.73
N GLU A 490 -11.67 -13.39 15.68
CA GLU A 490 -10.96 -12.70 14.59
C GLU A 490 -10.33 -13.75 13.69
N THR A 491 -10.54 -13.68 12.38
CA THR A 491 -10.02 -14.72 11.47
C THR A 491 -9.80 -14.20 10.06
N LYS A 492 -8.87 -14.85 9.34
CA LYS A 492 -8.59 -14.66 7.90
C LYS A 492 -8.88 -15.94 7.11
N ILE A 493 -9.87 -16.72 7.54
CA ILE A 493 -10.26 -17.98 6.88
C ILE A 493 -10.80 -17.75 5.46
N ILE A 494 -11.47 -16.60 5.24
CA ILE A 494 -11.97 -16.22 3.92
C ILE A 494 -10.83 -15.60 3.12
N PRO A 495 -10.57 -16.08 1.89
CA PRO A 495 -9.47 -15.59 1.07
C PRO A 495 -9.47 -14.07 0.91
N LYS A 496 -8.29 -13.44 1.11
CA LYS A 496 -8.09 -11.99 0.99
C LYS A 496 -9.00 -11.13 1.87
N THR A 497 -9.58 -11.73 2.93
CA THR A 497 -10.53 -11.08 3.81
C THR A 497 -10.08 -11.20 5.26
N GLU A 498 -10.03 -10.07 5.96
CA GLU A 498 -9.99 -10.05 7.42
C GLU A 498 -11.43 -9.99 7.93
N SER A 499 -11.75 -10.76 8.97
CA SER A 499 -13.11 -10.80 9.53
C SER A 499 -13.11 -10.84 11.05
N ILE A 500 -14.11 -10.17 11.64
CA ILE A 500 -14.41 -10.19 13.07
C ILE A 500 -15.89 -10.58 13.23
N TRP A 501 -16.12 -11.58 14.05
CA TRP A 501 -17.44 -12.08 14.43
C TRP A 501 -17.55 -11.92 15.93
N GLN A 502 -18.57 -11.20 16.41
CA GLN A 502 -18.67 -10.92 17.83
C GLN A 502 -20.10 -10.85 18.32
N ILE A 503 -20.24 -11.10 19.61
CA ILE A 503 -21.43 -10.79 20.38
C ILE A 503 -21.03 -9.85 21.50
N THR A 504 -21.79 -8.77 21.68
CA THR A 504 -21.56 -7.78 22.73
C THR A 504 -22.84 -7.59 23.55
N GLN A 505 -22.66 -7.43 24.85
CA GLN A 505 -23.72 -6.96 25.75
C GLN A 505 -23.22 -5.67 26.38
N SER A 506 -23.96 -4.59 26.19
CA SER A 506 -23.59 -3.25 26.66
C SER A 506 -24.68 -2.65 27.53
N SER A 507 -24.30 -2.11 28.69
CA SER A 507 -25.13 -1.23 29.50
C SER A 507 -24.69 0.21 29.22
N ILE A 508 -25.60 1.04 28.72
CA ILE A 508 -25.31 2.37 28.15
C ILE A 508 -25.96 3.45 29.01
N VAL A 509 -25.16 4.48 29.36
CA VAL A 509 -25.57 5.63 30.17
C VAL A 509 -25.14 6.91 29.44
N PRO A 510 -26.04 7.62 28.74
CA PRO A 510 -25.75 8.93 28.16
C PRO A 510 -25.28 9.92 29.21
N LYS A 511 -24.25 10.73 28.89
CA LYS A 511 -23.69 11.76 29.76
C LYS A 511 -24.16 13.18 29.42
N PHE A 512 -25.33 13.25 28.79
CA PHE A 512 -26.04 14.49 28.41
C PHE A 512 -27.54 14.24 28.59
N ASP A 513 -28.33 15.29 28.53
CA ASP A 513 -29.78 15.18 28.70
C ASP A 513 -30.40 14.54 27.44
N TYR A 514 -30.71 13.24 27.53
CA TYR A 514 -31.27 12.45 26.46
C TYR A 514 -32.25 11.42 27.00
N LEU A 515 -33.39 11.35 26.33
CA LEU A 515 -34.41 10.34 26.55
C LEU A 515 -34.83 9.70 25.21
N TYR A 516 -34.99 8.42 25.17
CA TYR A 516 -35.55 7.70 24.04
C TYR A 516 -36.95 7.24 24.37
N ASN A 517 -37.94 7.72 23.57
CA ASN A 517 -39.35 7.30 23.72
C ASN A 517 -39.65 6.13 22.79
N LEU A 518 -40.01 5.01 23.38
CA LEU A 518 -40.48 3.84 22.65
C LEU A 518 -41.78 3.34 23.27
N ASN A 519 -42.89 3.48 22.52
CA ASN A 519 -44.24 3.09 22.97
C ASN A 519 -44.58 3.67 24.36
N ASP A 520 -44.36 4.99 24.52
CA ASP A 520 -44.59 5.77 25.77
C ASP A 520 -43.68 5.40 26.94
N ASN A 521 -42.74 4.47 26.74
CA ASN A 521 -41.69 4.20 27.71
C ASN A 521 -40.48 5.08 27.45
N LEU A 522 -40.03 5.79 28.47
CA LEU A 522 -38.88 6.70 28.42
C LEU A 522 -37.62 6.01 28.91
N TYR A 523 -36.63 5.85 28.03
CA TYR A 523 -35.38 5.21 28.34
C TYR A 523 -34.26 6.29 28.50
N LYS A 524 -33.77 6.48 29.72
CA LYS A 524 -32.59 7.29 30.02
C LYS A 524 -31.30 6.45 29.94
N ASN A 525 -31.36 5.28 30.50
CA ASN A 525 -30.32 4.26 30.45
C ASN A 525 -30.90 2.99 29.83
N PHE A 526 -30.08 2.26 29.07
CA PHE A 526 -30.58 1.10 28.35
C PHE A 526 -29.48 0.04 28.13
N LYS A 527 -29.90 -1.15 27.84
CA LYS A 527 -29.04 -2.29 27.53
C LYS A 527 -29.23 -2.75 26.09
N THR A 528 -28.13 -3.11 25.46
CA THR A 528 -28.17 -3.68 24.09
C THR A 528 -27.35 -4.95 24.02
N THR A 529 -27.92 -5.98 23.38
CA THR A 529 -27.20 -7.20 23.03
C THR A 529 -27.12 -7.29 21.52
N LEU A 530 -25.91 -7.21 20.97
CA LEU A 530 -25.66 -7.01 19.56
C LEU A 530 -24.72 -8.10 19.01
N VAL A 531 -25.13 -8.77 17.96
CA VAL A 531 -24.23 -9.59 17.13
C VAL A 531 -23.73 -8.75 15.97
N THR A 532 -22.40 -8.74 15.78
CA THR A 532 -21.78 -7.99 14.69
C THR A 532 -20.84 -8.87 13.90
N ILE A 533 -20.90 -8.75 12.58
CA ILE A 533 -19.97 -9.35 11.61
C ILE A 533 -19.34 -8.20 10.84
N SER A 534 -18.02 -8.05 10.93
CA SER A 534 -17.26 -7.03 10.24
C SER A 534 -16.23 -7.69 9.32
N LEU A 535 -16.22 -7.31 8.04
CA LEU A 535 -15.42 -7.91 6.98
C LEU A 535 -14.65 -6.83 6.23
N GLN A 536 -13.35 -7.03 6.00
CA GLN A 536 -12.56 -6.20 5.08
C GLN A 536 -11.99 -7.08 3.97
N TRP A 537 -12.47 -6.89 2.75
CA TRP A 537 -12.10 -7.66 1.58
C TRP A 537 -11.21 -6.84 0.64
N ASN A 538 -9.98 -7.35 0.37
CA ASN A 538 -8.97 -6.71 -0.47
C ASN A 538 -8.61 -7.62 -1.66
N PRO A 539 -9.49 -7.77 -2.66
CA PRO A 539 -9.37 -8.82 -3.69
C PRO A 539 -8.14 -8.67 -4.59
N PHE A 540 -7.67 -7.45 -4.79
CA PHE A 540 -6.57 -7.14 -5.70
C PHE A 540 -5.21 -7.10 -5.04
N SER A 541 -5.15 -7.14 -3.72
CA SER A 541 -3.91 -7.14 -2.96
C SER A 541 -3.19 -8.49 -3.04
N LYS A 542 -1.85 -8.44 -2.90
CA LYS A 542 -1.01 -9.64 -2.80
C LYS A 542 -0.59 -9.86 -1.36
N TYR A 543 -0.62 -11.11 -0.93
CA TYR A 543 -0.31 -11.51 0.44
C TYR A 543 0.87 -12.45 0.51
N MET A 544 1.63 -12.32 1.59
CA MET A 544 2.73 -13.21 1.98
C MET A 544 2.40 -13.87 3.31
N GLN A 545 2.49 -15.21 3.35
CA GLN A 545 2.40 -16.00 4.57
C GLN A 545 3.79 -16.16 5.18
N THR A 546 4.01 -15.60 6.35
CA THR A 546 5.17 -15.90 7.18
C THR A 546 4.83 -17.03 8.17
N PRO A 547 5.80 -17.64 8.89
CA PRO A 547 5.51 -18.64 9.89
C PRO A 547 4.55 -18.19 11.02
N THR A 548 4.44 -16.88 11.25
CA THR A 548 3.67 -16.35 12.37
C THR A 548 2.46 -15.52 11.96
N LYS A 549 2.40 -15.01 10.73
CA LYS A 549 1.32 -14.10 10.27
C LYS A 549 1.26 -13.97 8.76
N THR A 550 0.10 -13.55 8.27
CA THR A 550 -0.10 -13.10 6.89
C THR A 550 0.11 -11.59 6.77
N ILE A 551 0.91 -11.16 5.80
CA ILE A 551 1.24 -9.76 5.55
C ILE A 551 0.74 -9.38 4.16
N GLU A 552 0.04 -8.24 4.05
CA GLU A 552 -0.30 -7.63 2.77
C GLU A 552 0.95 -6.95 2.20
N ILE A 553 1.57 -7.53 1.17
CA ILE A 553 2.84 -7.07 0.60
C ILE A 553 2.66 -6.07 -0.54
N ASN A 554 1.56 -6.12 -1.24
CA ASN A 554 1.21 -5.16 -2.28
C ASN A 554 -0.23 -4.75 -2.10
N LYS A 555 -0.41 -3.51 -1.63
CA LYS A 555 -1.73 -2.92 -1.42
C LYS A 555 -2.28 -2.43 -2.74
N ASN A 556 -3.28 -3.14 -3.25
CA ASN A 556 -4.02 -2.74 -4.44
C ASN A 556 -5.45 -2.38 -4.07
N TYR A 557 -6.08 -1.62 -4.93
CA TYR A 557 -7.43 -1.12 -4.77
C TYR A 557 -8.34 -1.63 -5.88
N PRO A 558 -9.67 -1.67 -5.68
CA PRO A 558 -10.41 -1.20 -4.50
C PRO A 558 -10.33 -2.14 -3.29
N LYS A 559 -10.61 -1.56 -2.11
CA LYS A 559 -10.91 -2.25 -0.85
C LYS A 559 -12.37 -2.07 -0.51
N PHE A 560 -12.97 -3.12 0.04
CA PHE A 560 -14.35 -3.13 0.49
C PHE A 560 -14.40 -3.49 1.98
N THR A 561 -15.19 -2.73 2.75
CA THR A 561 -15.46 -3.06 4.15
C THR A 561 -16.97 -3.14 4.33
N PHE A 562 -17.43 -4.21 4.95
CA PHE A 562 -18.85 -4.46 5.25
C PHE A 562 -18.96 -4.72 6.74
N GLN A 563 -20.01 -4.20 7.35
CA GLN A 563 -20.37 -4.53 8.71
C GLN A 563 -21.87 -4.70 8.81
N PHE A 564 -22.28 -5.80 9.40
CA PHE A 564 -23.65 -6.07 9.72
C PHE A 564 -23.79 -6.25 11.22
N SER A 565 -24.76 -5.56 11.83
CA SER A 565 -25.05 -5.66 13.26
C SER A 565 -26.54 -5.84 13.46
N LYS A 566 -26.94 -6.76 14.34
CA LYS A 566 -28.32 -6.99 14.70
C LYS A 566 -28.44 -7.26 16.18
N THR A 567 -29.40 -6.62 16.83
CA THR A 567 -29.75 -6.92 18.21
C THR A 567 -30.51 -8.27 18.30
N ILE A 568 -30.29 -8.96 19.41
CA ILE A 568 -31.08 -10.18 19.73
C ILE A 568 -32.11 -9.80 20.76
N PRO A 569 -33.40 -9.82 20.38
CA PRO A 569 -34.51 -9.46 21.28
C PRO A 569 -34.51 -10.30 22.55
N LYS A 570 -34.77 -9.64 23.69
CA LYS A 570 -34.90 -10.25 25.04
C LYS A 570 -33.63 -10.95 25.58
N LEU A 571 -32.58 -11.14 24.79
CA LEU A 571 -31.33 -11.76 25.27
C LEU A 571 -30.56 -10.77 26.18
N TRP A 572 -30.22 -11.22 27.40
CA TRP A 572 -29.49 -10.43 28.42
C TRP A 572 -30.07 -9.03 28.68
N SER A 573 -31.44 -8.98 28.78
CA SER A 573 -32.20 -7.74 29.02
C SER A 573 -31.96 -6.67 27.94
N ASN A 574 -31.90 -7.06 26.67
CA ASN A 574 -31.84 -6.14 25.54
C ASN A 574 -33.14 -5.34 25.42
N ASP A 575 -33.05 -4.00 25.41
CA ASP A 575 -34.20 -3.08 25.43
C ASP A 575 -34.78 -2.77 24.04
N PHE A 576 -33.93 -2.84 22.99
CA PHE A 576 -34.29 -2.37 21.66
C PHE A 576 -34.10 -3.44 20.57
N ASP A 577 -34.96 -3.43 19.57
CA ASP A 577 -34.80 -4.27 18.38
C ASP A 577 -34.41 -3.43 17.17
N PHE A 578 -33.14 -3.48 16.79
CA PHE A 578 -32.62 -2.78 15.61
C PHE A 578 -31.53 -3.55 14.87
N GLY A 579 -31.29 -3.13 13.65
CA GLY A 579 -30.18 -3.64 12.84
C GLY A 579 -29.45 -2.51 12.12
N LYS A 580 -28.20 -2.78 11.76
CA LYS A 580 -27.35 -1.85 10.99
C LYS A 580 -26.65 -2.61 9.88
N VAL A 581 -26.52 -1.94 8.73
CA VAL A 581 -25.68 -2.37 7.61
C VAL A 581 -24.77 -1.20 7.26
N ASP A 582 -23.48 -1.38 7.40
CA ASP A 582 -22.48 -0.36 7.11
C ASP A 582 -21.58 -0.84 5.97
N PHE A 583 -21.24 0.05 5.05
CA PHE A 583 -20.42 -0.22 3.89
C PHE A 583 -19.39 0.89 3.69
N ARG A 584 -18.15 0.49 3.34
CA ARG A 584 -17.08 1.41 2.97
C ARG A 584 -16.32 0.90 1.76
N PHE A 585 -16.03 1.81 0.84
CA PHE A 585 -15.28 1.58 -0.38
C PHE A 585 -14.11 2.56 -0.45
N ASP A 586 -12.90 2.02 -0.56
CA ASP A 586 -11.67 2.77 -0.76
C ASP A 586 -11.09 2.45 -2.13
N TYR A 587 -10.83 3.47 -2.93
CA TYR A 587 -10.14 3.34 -4.22
C TYR A 587 -9.02 4.36 -4.34
N GLN A 588 -7.88 3.91 -4.83
CA GLN A 588 -6.74 4.77 -5.12
C GLN A 588 -6.07 4.34 -6.42
N LYS A 589 -5.81 5.30 -7.30
CA LYS A 589 -5.01 5.09 -8.52
C LYS A 589 -3.85 6.07 -8.55
N LYS A 590 -2.62 5.54 -8.63
CA LYS A 590 -1.40 6.33 -8.86
C LYS A 590 -1.07 6.30 -10.34
N PHE A 591 -0.88 7.48 -10.94
CA PHE A 591 -0.49 7.63 -12.34
C PHE A 591 1.04 7.70 -12.48
N ASN A 592 1.54 7.43 -13.69
CA ASN A 592 2.98 7.51 -14.00
C ASN A 592 3.58 8.90 -13.77
N SER A 593 2.77 9.96 -13.85
CA SER A 593 3.12 11.35 -13.53
C SER A 593 3.15 11.66 -12.03
N ASN A 594 3.08 10.64 -11.16
CA ASN A 594 3.00 10.74 -9.70
C ASN A 594 1.76 11.48 -9.15
N HIS A 595 0.75 11.74 -9.97
CA HIS A 595 -0.57 12.13 -9.48
C HIS A 595 -1.27 10.93 -8.82
N LYS A 596 -2.10 11.20 -7.82
CA LYS A 596 -2.97 10.18 -7.23
C LYS A 596 -4.42 10.66 -7.30
N LEU A 597 -5.30 9.76 -7.69
CA LEU A 597 -6.75 9.98 -7.62
C LEU A 597 -7.31 9.00 -6.59
N MET A 598 -8.06 9.51 -5.62
CA MET A 598 -8.63 8.75 -4.53
C MET A 598 -10.14 8.97 -4.48
N PHE A 599 -10.88 7.87 -4.30
CA PHE A 599 -12.32 7.88 -4.07
C PHE A 599 -12.58 7.14 -2.76
N PHE A 600 -13.38 7.74 -1.93
CA PHE A 600 -13.84 7.16 -0.67
C PHE A 600 -15.36 7.25 -0.62
N VAL A 601 -16.00 6.16 -0.29
CA VAL A 601 -17.45 6.09 -0.08
C VAL A 601 -17.70 5.37 1.23
N GLU A 602 -18.54 5.95 2.07
CA GLU A 602 -19.03 5.33 3.29
C GLU A 602 -20.53 5.50 3.36
N SER A 603 -21.25 4.46 3.70
CA SER A 603 -22.70 4.49 3.83
C SER A 603 -23.18 3.58 4.93
N GLY A 604 -24.32 3.93 5.51
CA GLY A 604 -24.92 3.14 6.56
C GLY A 604 -26.44 3.22 6.52
N TYR A 605 -27.06 2.12 6.89
CA TYR A 605 -28.50 2.00 7.06
C TYR A 605 -28.79 1.30 8.38
N ALA A 606 -29.43 2.04 9.27
CA ALA A 606 -29.87 1.56 10.55
C ALA A 606 -31.39 1.56 10.59
N PHE A 607 -31.99 0.49 11.03
CA PHE A 607 -33.42 0.25 11.01
C PHE A 607 -33.94 -0.38 12.32
N GLY A 608 -35.22 -0.18 12.64
CA GLY A 608 -35.83 -0.61 13.89
C GLY A 608 -35.82 0.46 14.99
N ASP A 609 -35.77 0.06 16.25
CA ASP A 609 -35.82 0.97 17.42
C ASP A 609 -34.43 1.39 17.84
N ILE A 610 -33.90 2.43 17.18
CA ILE A 610 -32.49 2.82 17.28
C ILE A 610 -32.29 4.01 18.20
N PRO A 611 -31.53 3.86 19.31
CA PRO A 611 -31.13 5.00 20.14
C PRO A 611 -30.01 5.84 19.48
N ILE A 612 -29.84 7.09 19.96
CA ILE A 612 -28.87 8.06 19.41
C ILE A 612 -27.43 7.55 19.36
N THR A 613 -27.06 6.64 20.24
CA THR A 613 -25.72 6.03 20.30
C THR A 613 -25.37 5.18 19.09
N ASN A 614 -26.37 4.74 18.34
CA ASN A 614 -26.24 3.77 17.24
C ASN A 614 -26.64 4.33 15.85
N ILE A 615 -27.08 5.60 15.75
CA ILE A 615 -27.27 6.32 14.48
C ILE A 615 -25.95 6.89 13.97
N TYR A 616 -25.96 7.82 13.00
CA TYR A 616 -24.78 8.35 12.31
C TYR A 616 -24.72 9.88 12.42
N ASN A 617 -23.52 10.44 12.76
CA ASN A 617 -23.26 11.88 12.88
C ASN A 617 -22.50 12.47 11.68
N HIS A 618 -22.26 11.74 10.60
CA HIS A 618 -21.57 12.18 9.39
C HIS A 618 -20.12 12.65 9.59
N SER A 619 -19.46 12.25 10.66
CA SER A 619 -18.05 12.59 10.95
C SER A 619 -17.75 14.10 10.91
N PRO A 620 -18.46 14.95 11.65
CA PRO A 620 -18.22 16.40 11.71
C PRO A 620 -16.86 16.70 12.34
N ASN A 621 -16.22 17.81 11.94
CA ASN A 621 -14.94 18.24 12.51
C ASN A 621 -14.81 19.77 12.68
N ASN A 622 -15.90 20.48 12.88
CA ASN A 622 -15.87 21.92 13.13
C ASN A 622 -16.42 22.27 14.54
N LEU A 623 -15.82 23.30 15.16
CA LEU A 623 -16.25 23.82 16.45
C LEU A 623 -17.39 24.82 16.29
N SER A 624 -18.40 24.78 17.15
CA SER A 624 -19.44 25.79 17.25
C SER A 624 -18.89 27.02 17.98
N LYS A 625 -18.10 27.85 17.26
CA LYS A 625 -17.53 29.12 17.75
C LYS A 625 -17.76 30.21 16.71
N ASP A 626 -17.94 31.46 17.13
CA ASP A 626 -18.32 32.56 16.28
C ASP A 626 -17.20 32.96 15.31
N LYS A 627 -15.94 33.02 15.76
CA LYS A 627 -14.81 33.47 14.93
C LYS A 627 -14.06 32.32 14.29
N VAL A 628 -13.68 32.48 13.03
CA VAL A 628 -12.88 31.48 12.27
C VAL A 628 -11.61 31.10 13.02
N ILE A 629 -10.91 32.07 13.62
CA ILE A 629 -9.67 31.81 14.36
C ILE A 629 -9.87 30.88 15.57
N GLN A 630 -11.04 30.92 16.22
CA GLN A 630 -11.38 30.05 17.34
C GLN A 630 -11.75 28.63 16.88
N ARG A 631 -12.02 28.44 15.58
CA ARG A 631 -12.33 27.17 14.94
C ARG A 631 -11.10 26.49 14.32
N ILE A 632 -9.92 27.13 14.37
CA ILE A 632 -8.67 26.52 13.90
C ILE A 632 -8.30 25.36 14.80
N THR A 633 -8.37 24.16 14.24
CA THR A 633 -8.04 22.90 14.87
C THR A 633 -7.25 22.02 13.89
N PHE A 634 -7.22 20.73 14.10
CA PHE A 634 -6.58 19.81 13.15
C PHE A 634 -7.61 19.17 12.22
N ALA A 635 -7.19 18.95 10.97
CA ALA A 635 -7.99 18.25 9.99
C ALA A 635 -8.21 16.79 10.41
N GLY A 636 -9.43 16.32 10.25
CA GLY A 636 -9.79 14.92 10.47
C GLY A 636 -9.40 14.03 9.28
N LYS A 637 -9.59 12.75 9.45
CA LYS A 637 -9.53 11.80 8.35
C LYS A 637 -10.95 11.44 7.94
N ASP A 638 -11.25 11.57 6.66
CA ASP A 638 -12.57 11.20 6.09
C ASP A 638 -13.73 11.87 6.87
N SER A 639 -13.61 13.17 7.16
CA SER A 639 -14.56 14.00 7.92
C SER A 639 -14.94 15.25 7.15
N PHE A 640 -16.12 15.84 7.47
CA PHE A 640 -16.49 17.18 7.00
C PHE A 640 -15.82 18.23 7.89
N GLU A 641 -14.93 19.04 7.31
CA GLU A 641 -14.15 20.03 8.06
C GLU A 641 -14.95 21.29 8.42
N THR A 642 -16.03 21.58 7.66
CA THR A 642 -16.90 22.74 7.89
C THR A 642 -18.17 22.38 8.68
N MET A 643 -18.50 21.09 8.85
CA MET A 643 -19.66 20.62 9.58
C MET A 643 -19.44 20.72 11.09
N TYR A 644 -20.34 21.36 11.80
CA TYR A 644 -20.28 21.50 13.24
C TYR A 644 -20.60 20.19 13.97
N TYR A 645 -20.00 19.99 15.15
CA TYR A 645 -20.31 18.83 15.98
C TYR A 645 -21.78 18.82 16.39
N ASN A 646 -22.41 17.64 16.32
CA ASN A 646 -23.83 17.42 16.59
C ASN A 646 -24.79 18.21 15.71
N GLU A 647 -24.35 18.68 14.53
CA GLU A 647 -25.22 19.46 13.62
C GLU A 647 -26.25 18.58 12.93
N PHE A 648 -25.86 17.37 12.49
CA PHE A 648 -26.70 16.46 11.74
C PHE A 648 -26.65 15.05 12.29
N PHE A 649 -27.81 14.40 12.29
CA PHE A 649 -27.96 12.99 12.63
C PHE A 649 -28.80 12.26 11.59
N SER A 650 -28.48 10.99 11.33
CA SER A 650 -29.17 10.18 10.34
C SER A 650 -29.21 8.72 10.75
N ASN A 651 -30.26 8.00 10.37
CA ASN A 651 -30.28 6.55 10.41
C ASN A 651 -30.01 5.92 9.02
N LYS A 652 -30.03 6.75 7.97
CA LYS A 652 -29.60 6.39 6.61
C LYS A 652 -28.65 7.48 6.13
N TYR A 653 -27.45 7.10 5.68
CA TYR A 653 -26.52 8.09 5.15
C TYR A 653 -25.64 7.52 4.06
N ALA A 654 -25.11 8.44 3.25
CA ALA A 654 -24.01 8.18 2.35
C ALA A 654 -23.05 9.37 2.34
N PHE A 655 -21.76 9.07 2.38
CA PHE A 655 -20.66 10.03 2.31
C PHE A 655 -19.77 9.67 1.13
N PHE A 656 -19.41 10.66 0.32
CA PHE A 656 -18.54 10.53 -0.85
C PHE A 656 -17.40 11.54 -0.75
N GLN A 657 -16.19 11.11 -1.03
CA GLN A 657 -15.02 12.00 -1.13
C GLN A 657 -14.23 11.67 -2.39
N ILE A 658 -13.85 12.70 -3.12
CA ILE A 658 -12.91 12.63 -4.23
C ILE A 658 -11.73 13.51 -3.87
N GLU A 659 -10.51 12.94 -3.94
CA GLU A 659 -9.28 13.69 -3.73
C GLU A 659 -8.35 13.48 -4.92
N HIS A 660 -7.86 14.60 -5.49
CA HIS A 660 -6.82 14.58 -6.50
C HIS A 660 -5.54 15.17 -5.90
N GLN A 661 -4.58 14.33 -5.65
CA GLN A 661 -3.27 14.71 -5.13
C GLN A 661 -2.28 14.93 -6.27
N PHE A 662 -1.63 16.08 -6.27
CA PHE A 662 -0.57 16.44 -7.21
C PHE A 662 0.79 15.94 -6.74
N PRO A 663 1.77 15.83 -7.66
CA PRO A 663 3.14 15.48 -7.27
C PRO A 663 3.74 16.48 -6.28
N LYS A 664 4.67 16.03 -5.45
CA LYS A 664 5.45 16.93 -4.59
C LYS A 664 6.16 17.98 -5.45
N PHE A 665 6.05 19.25 -5.06
CA PHE A 665 6.79 20.34 -5.69
C PHE A 665 7.77 20.97 -4.71
N GLU A 666 8.88 21.51 -5.22
CA GLU A 666 9.95 22.04 -4.38
C GLU A 666 9.87 23.57 -4.30
N ILE A 667 9.59 24.10 -3.11
CA ILE A 667 9.69 25.54 -2.81
C ILE A 667 11.13 25.83 -2.34
N SER A 668 11.70 24.93 -1.53
CA SER A 668 13.08 25.00 -1.08
C SER A 668 13.62 23.59 -0.81
N LYS A 669 14.93 23.44 -0.54
CA LYS A 669 15.53 22.13 -0.21
C LYS A 669 14.83 21.40 0.94
N LYS A 670 14.27 22.15 1.90
CA LYS A 670 13.60 21.60 3.10
C LYS A 670 12.06 21.58 2.98
N ILE A 671 11.49 22.33 2.04
CA ILE A 671 10.05 22.54 1.90
C ILE A 671 9.60 21.95 0.57
N LYS A 672 8.97 20.76 0.63
CA LYS A 672 8.47 20.00 -0.52
C LYS A 672 7.02 19.57 -0.29
N PRO A 673 6.08 20.51 -0.35
CA PRO A 673 4.70 20.21 -0.03
C PRO A 673 4.02 19.34 -1.09
N VAL A 674 2.91 18.75 -0.66
CA VAL A 674 1.97 18.02 -1.50
C VAL A 674 0.67 18.81 -1.52
N PHE A 675 0.22 19.16 -2.72
CA PHE A 675 -1.06 19.83 -2.93
C PHE A 675 -2.13 18.81 -3.30
N SER A 676 -3.32 18.90 -2.69
CA SER A 676 -4.50 18.10 -3.05
C SER A 676 -5.72 18.98 -3.20
N LEU A 677 -6.57 18.66 -4.16
CA LEU A 677 -7.93 19.17 -4.28
C LEU A 677 -8.90 18.12 -3.78
N VAL A 678 -9.85 18.52 -2.94
CA VAL A 678 -10.78 17.60 -2.29
C VAL A 678 -12.21 18.16 -2.41
N THR A 679 -13.13 17.28 -2.78
CA THR A 679 -14.58 17.55 -2.74
C THR A 679 -15.26 16.44 -1.98
N LYS A 680 -16.18 16.81 -1.09
CA LYS A 680 -16.94 15.88 -0.25
C LYS A 680 -18.43 16.16 -0.38
N TYR A 681 -19.21 15.10 -0.41
CA TYR A 681 -20.67 15.15 -0.46
C TYR A 681 -21.26 14.20 0.56
N GLY A 682 -22.25 14.65 1.30
CA GLY A 682 -23.00 13.84 2.26
C GLY A 682 -24.50 14.01 2.06
N ILE A 683 -25.22 12.93 2.24
CA ILE A 683 -26.69 12.91 2.25
C ILE A 683 -27.18 11.96 3.33
N GLY A 684 -28.29 12.27 3.97
CA GLY A 684 -28.82 11.38 4.99
C GLY A 684 -30.19 11.81 5.50
N SER A 685 -30.94 10.87 6.05
CA SER A 685 -32.25 11.08 6.65
C SER A 685 -32.39 10.38 7.98
N LEU A 686 -33.28 10.84 8.83
CA LEU A 686 -33.59 10.20 10.10
C LEU A 686 -35.10 9.94 10.19
N ALA A 687 -35.46 8.66 10.25
CA ALA A 687 -36.81 8.24 10.56
C ALA A 687 -37.04 8.32 12.07
N ASN A 688 -38.30 8.60 12.49
CA ASN A 688 -38.72 8.65 13.88
C ASN A 688 -37.87 9.59 14.77
N ALA A 689 -37.53 10.77 14.23
CA ALA A 689 -36.76 11.78 14.97
C ALA A 689 -37.45 12.23 16.28
N ASP A 690 -38.77 12.17 16.33
CA ASP A 690 -39.65 12.45 17.47
C ASP A 690 -39.40 11.54 18.68
N ARG A 691 -38.82 10.35 18.49
CA ARG A 691 -38.44 9.44 19.57
C ARG A 691 -37.23 9.90 20.37
N HIS A 692 -36.39 10.79 19.80
CA HIS A 692 -35.19 11.31 20.44
C HIS A 692 -35.48 12.65 21.13
N LEU A 693 -35.78 12.61 22.41
CA LEU A 693 -36.16 13.76 23.19
C LEU A 693 -34.92 14.52 23.74
N ASN A 694 -35.11 15.81 24.00
CA ASN A 694 -34.10 16.74 24.53
C ASN A 694 -32.88 16.99 23.58
N LEU A 695 -33.07 16.77 22.29
CA LEU A 695 -32.05 17.03 21.26
C LEU A 695 -32.66 17.82 20.10
N THR A 696 -31.92 18.80 19.62
CA THR A 696 -32.24 19.44 18.33
C THR A 696 -31.65 18.60 17.19
N ILE A 697 -32.48 17.99 16.39
CA ILE A 697 -32.07 17.11 15.31
C ILE A 697 -32.26 17.83 13.99
N LYS A 698 -31.17 17.92 13.19
CA LYS A 698 -31.19 18.27 11.77
C LYS A 698 -30.82 17.06 10.94
N THR A 699 -31.43 16.93 9.77
CA THR A 699 -31.14 15.84 8.82
C THR A 699 -30.44 16.39 7.57
N LEU A 700 -29.80 15.54 6.81
CA LEU A 700 -29.05 15.90 5.58
C LEU A 700 -29.82 15.57 4.30
N GLU A 701 -31.15 15.59 4.31
CA GLU A 701 -31.97 15.23 3.14
C GLU A 701 -31.70 16.11 1.93
N SER A 702 -31.37 17.38 2.13
CA SER A 702 -31.01 18.34 1.06
C SER A 702 -29.56 18.21 0.61
N GLY A 703 -28.79 17.29 1.17
CA GLY A 703 -27.37 17.11 0.88
C GLY A 703 -26.47 18.16 1.51
N TYR A 704 -25.20 17.79 1.72
CA TYR A 704 -24.14 18.62 2.25
C TYR A 704 -22.92 18.56 1.33
N VAL A 705 -22.40 19.72 0.95
CA VAL A 705 -21.25 19.80 0.05
C VAL A 705 -20.19 20.69 0.65
N GLU A 706 -18.95 20.20 0.66
CA GLU A 706 -17.77 21.03 0.89
C GLU A 706 -16.67 20.70 -0.12
N SER A 707 -15.96 21.72 -0.56
CA SER A 707 -14.76 21.57 -1.39
C SER A 707 -13.64 22.41 -0.83
N GLY A 708 -12.41 21.97 -1.07
CA GLY A 708 -11.26 22.67 -0.56
C GLY A 708 -9.95 22.13 -1.11
N PHE A 709 -8.89 22.62 -0.54
CA PHE A 709 -7.55 22.17 -0.85
C PHE A 709 -6.76 21.85 0.42
N GLU A 710 -5.82 20.95 0.26
CA GLU A 710 -4.85 20.58 1.28
C GLU A 710 -3.43 20.88 0.81
N LEU A 711 -2.65 21.53 1.63
CA LEU A 711 -1.22 21.74 1.43
C LEU A 711 -0.47 21.01 2.55
N ASN A 712 -0.14 19.76 2.28
CA ASN A 712 0.44 18.83 3.26
C ASN A 712 1.96 18.81 3.19
N GLN A 713 2.64 18.36 4.27
CA GLN A 713 4.09 18.14 4.31
C GLN A 713 4.92 19.39 3.99
N ILE A 714 4.46 20.57 4.39
CA ILE A 714 5.21 21.83 4.22
C ILE A 714 6.52 21.77 5.00
N TYR A 715 6.44 21.42 6.28
CA TYR A 715 7.60 21.29 7.15
C TYR A 715 7.41 20.17 8.17
N GLN A 716 8.29 19.16 8.19
CA GLN A 716 8.26 18.03 9.13
C GLN A 716 6.89 17.32 9.25
N GLY A 717 6.16 17.23 8.16
CA GLY A 717 4.84 16.59 8.13
C GLY A 717 3.67 17.52 8.46
N LEU A 718 3.94 18.74 8.89
CA LEU A 718 2.90 19.76 9.11
C LEU A 718 2.42 20.35 7.79
N GLY A 719 1.15 20.71 7.75
CA GLY A 719 0.49 21.35 6.64
C GLY A 719 -0.76 22.08 7.11
N PHE A 720 -1.55 22.57 6.17
CA PHE A 720 -2.88 23.14 6.46
C PHE A 720 -3.87 22.77 5.35
N VAL A 721 -5.15 22.84 5.70
CA VAL A 721 -6.26 22.62 4.79
C VAL A 721 -7.25 23.77 4.89
N VAL A 722 -7.90 24.06 3.79
CA VAL A 722 -8.98 25.07 3.71
C VAL A 722 -10.14 24.44 2.97
N PHE A 723 -11.31 24.45 3.60
CA PHE A 723 -12.55 23.96 3.04
C PHE A 723 -13.63 25.02 3.10
N TYR A 724 -14.53 24.98 2.12
CA TYR A 724 -15.69 25.85 2.02
C TYR A 724 -16.95 25.01 1.82
N ARG A 725 -17.96 25.28 2.65
CA ARG A 725 -19.31 24.70 2.62
C ARG A 725 -20.19 25.49 1.67
N TYR A 726 -20.94 24.81 0.83
CA TYR A 726 -21.86 25.45 -0.11
C TYR A 726 -23.08 24.55 -0.42
N GLY A 727 -24.02 25.03 -1.24
CA GLY A 727 -25.24 24.31 -1.58
C GLY A 727 -26.37 24.50 -0.58
N ALA A 728 -27.27 23.52 -0.47
CA ALA A 728 -28.51 23.62 0.29
C ALA A 728 -28.30 23.89 1.79
N ASN A 729 -27.20 23.44 2.35
CA ASN A 729 -26.87 23.63 3.77
C ASN A 729 -25.85 24.75 4.01
N GLN A 730 -25.66 25.68 3.04
CA GLN A 730 -24.82 26.85 3.21
C GLN A 730 -25.40 27.76 4.29
N LEU A 731 -24.55 28.31 5.15
CA LEU A 731 -24.92 29.25 6.21
C LEU A 731 -24.90 30.68 5.67
N LEU A 732 -25.59 31.61 6.35
CA LEU A 732 -25.77 32.98 5.89
C LEU A 732 -24.44 33.74 5.76
N ASN A 733 -23.57 33.64 6.76
CA ASN A 733 -22.31 34.38 6.76
C ASN A 733 -21.22 33.60 6.06
N PHE A 734 -20.38 34.27 5.29
CA PHE A 734 -19.23 33.64 4.63
C PHE A 734 -18.31 32.94 5.61
N GLU A 735 -18.02 33.55 6.74
CA GLU A 735 -17.13 33.04 7.80
C GLU A 735 -17.62 31.72 8.37
N ASP A 736 -18.91 31.46 8.43
CA ASP A 736 -19.49 30.24 8.98
C ASP A 736 -19.36 29.04 8.02
N ASN A 737 -19.11 29.33 6.75
CA ASN A 737 -18.94 28.29 5.71
C ASN A 737 -17.48 27.92 5.46
N ILE A 738 -16.52 28.61 6.07
CA ILE A 738 -15.09 28.35 5.88
C ILE A 738 -14.48 27.64 7.08
N ALA A 739 -13.65 26.64 6.82
CA ALA A 739 -12.84 25.98 7.83
C ALA A 739 -11.36 26.00 7.42
N ILE A 740 -10.51 26.47 8.32
CA ILE A 740 -9.06 26.43 8.20
C ILE A 740 -8.53 25.50 9.29
N LYS A 741 -7.82 24.43 8.92
CA LYS A 741 -7.32 23.43 9.85
C LYS A 741 -5.84 23.17 9.61
N LEU A 742 -5.13 22.77 10.65
CA LEU A 742 -3.78 22.25 10.55
C LEU A 742 -3.83 20.78 10.13
N SER A 743 -2.93 20.34 9.27
CA SER A 743 -2.80 18.94 8.91
C SER A 743 -1.47 18.37 9.40
N VAL A 744 -1.48 17.10 9.80
CA VAL A 744 -0.28 16.35 10.19
C VAL A 744 -0.23 15.07 9.38
N LYS A 745 0.60 15.02 8.34
CA LYS A 745 0.84 13.83 7.51
C LYS A 745 2.33 13.51 7.54
N ILE A 746 2.71 12.64 8.46
CA ILE A 746 4.09 12.16 8.59
C ILE A 746 4.25 10.94 7.69
N ASP A 747 5.07 11.07 6.65
CA ASP A 747 5.46 9.95 5.79
C ASP A 747 6.70 9.30 6.41
N LEU A 748 6.54 8.13 6.98
CA LEU A 748 7.62 7.41 7.67
C LEU A 748 8.37 6.45 6.75
N GLY A 749 8.00 6.40 5.47
CA GLY A 749 8.70 5.63 4.44
C GLY A 749 8.64 4.10 4.63
N PHE A 750 7.60 3.57 5.33
CA PHE A 750 7.43 2.13 5.58
C PHE A 750 6.10 1.60 5.04
#